data_22b12d85318daae9ebd0739db103d52f
#
_entry.id   22b12d85318daae9ebd0739db103d52f
#
_cell.length_a   1.000
_cell.length_b   1.000
_cell.length_c   1.000
_cell.angle_alpha   90.00
_cell.angle_beta   90.00
_cell.angle_gamma   90.00
#
_symmetry.space_group_name_H-M   'P 1'
#
loop_
_entity.id
_entity.type
_entity.pdbx_description
1 polymer ?
#
loop_
_entity_poly.entity_id
_entity_poly.type
_entity_poly.pdbx_seq_one_letter_code
_entity_poly.pdbx_strand_id
1 'polypeptide(L)'
;MEHVTEGSWESLPIRLHPLVLGALRELGFPYMTPVQSATIPLFMKNKDVAAEAVTGSGKTLAFVIPILEILLRREEKLKKNQVGAIIITPTRELAIQIDEVLAHFTKPFPQFSQILWIGGRNPGEDVARFKEQGGNIVVATPGRLEDMFRRKAEGLDLASCVRSLDVLVLDEADRLLDMGFEASINTILEFLPKQRRTGLFSATQTQEVESLVRAGLRNPVRISVKEKGVAASSTQKTPSRLENYYMVCKADEKFNQLVHFLRNHKQEKHLIFFSVQVSISATILAFCSCLSLPGLKMATVMPAAPSALKTKEERQGEGKGILHIRRAESFLRSPASPADSGFHFRGQSTCACVEYYGKALEALVKSVKIMCIHGKMKHKRNKIFMEFRKLQSGILVCTDVMARGIDIPEVNWVLQYDPPSSASAFVHRCGRTARIGHGGSALVFLLPMEESYISFLEINQKCPLQEMKLQKNTGDLLPKLKSMALADRAVFEKGMKAFVSYVQAYAKHECSLIFRLKDLDFARLARGFALLRMPKMPELRGRQFPDFAPADVNTDTIPFKDKVREKQRQKLLEQQRKEKRENEGRKKFIKNKAWSKQKAKKEKKKKMNEKRKREEGCDIEDEDMEELLNDTRLLKKFKKGKITEEEFEKGLFSSGKRTVPTADLGIPDSEEDC
;
A
#
# COMPACT_ATOMS: atom_id res chain seq x y z
N MET A 1 -33.50 2.07 -12.05
CA MET A 1 -33.15 1.31 -10.84
C MET A 1 -33.63 -0.15 -10.89
N GLU A 2 -34.59 -0.49 -11.69
CA GLU A 2 -35.27 -1.80 -11.66
C GLU A 2 -34.42 -3.00 -12.09
N HIS A 3 -33.36 -2.83 -12.84
CA HIS A 3 -32.57 -3.96 -13.39
C HIS A 3 -31.40 -4.43 -12.50
N VAL A 4 -31.14 -3.78 -11.36
CA VAL A 4 -30.01 -4.09 -10.45
C VAL A 4 -30.48 -4.62 -9.09
N THR A 5 -31.79 -4.70 -8.87
CA THR A 5 -32.38 -5.09 -7.57
C THR A 5 -33.01 -6.48 -7.63
N GLU A 6 -32.89 -7.25 -6.55
CA GLU A 6 -33.40 -8.63 -6.41
C GLU A 6 -34.60 -8.71 -5.45
N GLY A 7 -35.49 -7.73 -5.49
CA GLY A 7 -36.70 -7.70 -4.67
C GLY A 7 -36.56 -6.93 -3.36
N SER A 8 -37.66 -6.82 -2.64
CA SER A 8 -37.73 -6.14 -1.35
C SER A 8 -37.10 -6.97 -0.23
N TRP A 9 -36.72 -6.34 0.88
CA TRP A 9 -36.16 -7.00 2.07
C TRP A 9 -37.12 -8.03 2.69
N GLU A 10 -38.42 -7.81 2.54
CA GLU A 10 -39.49 -8.70 3.00
C GLU A 10 -39.57 -10.00 2.19
N SER A 11 -39.02 -10.03 0.97
CA SER A 11 -38.96 -11.23 0.12
C SER A 11 -37.89 -12.25 0.54
N LEU A 12 -37.04 -11.90 1.53
CA LEU A 12 -36.06 -12.86 2.05
C LEU A 12 -36.75 -14.06 2.71
N PRO A 13 -36.21 -15.29 2.52
CA PRO A 13 -36.73 -16.49 3.17
C PRO A 13 -36.47 -16.50 4.69
N ILE A 14 -35.93 -15.44 5.24
CA ILE A 14 -35.62 -15.24 6.65
C ILE A 14 -36.15 -13.87 7.07
N ARG A 15 -36.96 -13.83 8.11
CA ARG A 15 -37.50 -12.58 8.62
C ARG A 15 -36.41 -11.78 9.36
N LEU A 16 -36.15 -10.55 8.91
CA LEU A 16 -35.24 -9.61 9.55
C LEU A 16 -35.91 -8.92 10.75
N HIS A 17 -35.10 -8.48 11.71
CA HIS A 17 -35.57 -7.73 12.86
C HIS A 17 -36.17 -6.36 12.41
N PRO A 18 -37.32 -5.92 12.97
CA PRO A 18 -37.98 -4.68 12.53
C PRO A 18 -37.11 -3.42 12.59
N LEU A 19 -36.23 -3.32 13.59
CA LEU A 19 -35.30 -2.18 13.72
C LEU A 19 -34.19 -2.22 12.63
N VAL A 20 -33.78 -3.39 12.15
CA VAL A 20 -32.86 -3.51 11.03
C VAL A 20 -33.53 -3.03 9.74
N LEU A 21 -34.78 -3.43 9.53
CA LEU A 21 -35.60 -2.93 8.40
C LEU A 21 -35.82 -1.41 8.48
N GLY A 22 -36.03 -0.87 9.68
CA GLY A 22 -36.12 0.56 9.93
C GLY A 22 -34.86 1.31 9.50
N ALA A 23 -33.68 0.82 9.92
CA ALA A 23 -32.39 1.40 9.54
C ALA A 23 -32.13 1.35 8.04
N LEU A 24 -32.54 0.28 7.34
CA LEU A 24 -32.46 0.16 5.88
C LEU A 24 -33.31 1.23 5.16
N ARG A 25 -34.54 1.50 5.66
CA ARG A 25 -35.41 2.54 5.13
C ARG A 25 -34.86 3.94 5.36
N GLU A 26 -34.34 4.21 6.56
CA GLU A 26 -33.68 5.49 6.88
C GLU A 26 -32.47 5.77 5.99
N LEU A 27 -31.68 4.74 5.64
CA LEU A 27 -30.53 4.84 4.75
C LEU A 27 -30.91 4.88 3.27
N GLY A 28 -32.20 4.76 2.92
CA GLY A 28 -32.69 4.84 1.54
C GLY A 28 -32.39 3.59 0.71
N PHE A 29 -32.33 2.40 1.32
CA PHE A 29 -32.14 1.13 0.65
C PHE A 29 -33.44 0.30 0.60
N PRO A 30 -34.39 0.58 -0.29
CA PRO A 30 -35.68 -0.11 -0.32
C PRO A 30 -35.60 -1.53 -0.88
N TYR A 31 -34.58 -1.83 -1.69
CA TYR A 31 -34.41 -3.10 -2.37
C TYR A 31 -33.03 -3.71 -2.14
N MET A 32 -32.97 -5.03 -2.20
CA MET A 32 -31.72 -5.78 -2.11
C MET A 32 -30.96 -5.77 -3.43
N THR A 33 -29.66 -5.89 -3.34
CA THR A 33 -28.79 -6.23 -4.48
C THR A 33 -28.66 -7.75 -4.63
N PRO A 34 -28.27 -8.26 -5.82
CA PRO A 34 -28.11 -9.69 -6.03
C PRO A 34 -27.16 -10.37 -5.04
N VAL A 35 -26.06 -9.71 -4.65
CA VAL A 35 -25.14 -10.29 -3.67
C VAL A 35 -25.76 -10.35 -2.27
N GLN A 36 -26.62 -9.41 -1.89
CA GLN A 36 -27.32 -9.41 -0.62
C GLN A 36 -28.35 -10.52 -0.57
N SER A 37 -29.19 -10.64 -1.60
CA SER A 37 -30.21 -11.67 -1.71
C SER A 37 -29.61 -13.08 -1.68
N ALA A 38 -28.49 -13.32 -2.34
CA ALA A 38 -27.82 -14.62 -2.35
C ALA A 38 -27.07 -14.94 -1.06
N THR A 39 -26.44 -13.93 -0.42
CA THR A 39 -25.52 -14.17 0.70
C THR A 39 -26.23 -14.24 2.04
N ILE A 40 -27.16 -13.30 2.32
CA ILE A 40 -27.80 -13.15 3.64
C ILE A 40 -28.46 -14.43 4.12
N PRO A 41 -29.29 -15.13 3.33
CA PRO A 41 -29.95 -16.35 3.78
C PRO A 41 -28.99 -17.48 4.14
N LEU A 42 -27.93 -17.62 3.35
CA LEU A 42 -26.93 -18.67 3.55
C LEU A 42 -26.07 -18.41 4.80
N PHE A 43 -25.62 -17.16 4.96
CA PHE A 43 -24.78 -16.79 6.09
C PHE A 43 -25.55 -16.89 7.41
N MET A 44 -26.85 -16.60 7.39
CA MET A 44 -27.72 -16.79 8.57
C MET A 44 -28.02 -18.25 8.87
N LYS A 45 -27.97 -19.17 7.89
CA LYS A 45 -28.18 -20.61 8.06
C LYS A 45 -26.93 -21.41 8.46
N ASN A 46 -26.02 -20.83 9.23
CA ASN A 46 -24.77 -21.45 9.72
C ASN A 46 -23.82 -21.94 8.60
N LYS A 47 -23.87 -21.33 7.42
CA LYS A 47 -22.96 -21.64 6.32
C LYS A 47 -21.83 -20.63 6.28
N ASP A 48 -20.61 -21.10 6.06
CA ASP A 48 -19.53 -20.23 5.63
C ASP A 48 -19.80 -19.83 4.17
N VAL A 49 -19.49 -18.60 3.81
CA VAL A 49 -19.75 -18.06 2.47
C VAL A 49 -18.50 -17.46 1.86
N ALA A 50 -18.27 -17.74 0.58
CA ALA A 50 -17.24 -17.10 -0.23
C ALA A 50 -17.94 -16.37 -1.39
N ALA A 51 -18.11 -15.06 -1.26
CA ALA A 51 -18.86 -14.24 -2.20
C ALA A 51 -17.91 -13.46 -3.13
N GLU A 52 -18.00 -13.76 -4.43
CA GLU A 52 -17.41 -12.99 -5.50
C GLU A 52 -18.43 -12.00 -6.05
N ALA A 53 -18.16 -10.72 -5.90
CA ALA A 53 -19.02 -9.66 -6.41
C ALA A 53 -18.22 -8.39 -6.68
N VAL A 54 -18.56 -7.71 -7.76
CA VAL A 54 -17.91 -6.47 -8.20
C VAL A 54 -17.92 -5.40 -7.10
N THR A 55 -17.01 -4.46 -7.16
CA THR A 55 -17.00 -3.33 -6.22
C THR A 55 -18.24 -2.46 -6.44
N GLY A 56 -18.84 -1.99 -5.32
CA GLY A 56 -20.07 -1.22 -5.40
C GLY A 56 -21.37 -2.05 -5.48
N SER A 57 -21.29 -3.38 -5.44
CA SER A 57 -22.46 -4.27 -5.49
C SER A 57 -23.27 -4.39 -4.20
N GLY A 58 -22.87 -3.69 -3.11
CA GLY A 58 -23.57 -3.75 -1.82
C GLY A 58 -23.06 -4.81 -0.85
N LYS A 59 -21.83 -5.31 -1.00
CA LYS A 59 -21.21 -6.33 -0.13
C LYS A 59 -21.26 -5.97 1.35
N THR A 60 -21.11 -4.69 1.70
CA THR A 60 -21.10 -4.26 3.11
C THR A 60 -22.38 -4.64 3.85
N LEU A 61 -23.53 -4.40 3.26
CA LEU A 61 -24.81 -4.80 3.86
C LEU A 61 -25.01 -6.33 3.82
N ALA A 62 -24.42 -7.01 2.85
CA ALA A 62 -24.50 -8.47 2.74
C ALA A 62 -23.83 -9.19 3.93
N PHE A 63 -22.93 -8.54 4.68
CA PHE A 63 -22.38 -9.08 5.93
C PHE A 63 -22.80 -8.33 7.20
N VAL A 64 -23.03 -7.02 7.15
CA VAL A 64 -23.46 -6.25 8.33
C VAL A 64 -24.81 -6.73 8.84
N ILE A 65 -25.79 -6.93 7.94
CA ILE A 65 -27.12 -7.42 8.31
C ILE A 65 -27.05 -8.79 8.99
N PRO A 66 -26.43 -9.84 8.40
CA PRO A 66 -26.27 -11.12 9.05
C PRO A 66 -25.54 -11.06 10.39
N ILE A 67 -24.48 -10.23 10.52
CA ILE A 67 -23.79 -10.07 11.81
C ILE A 67 -24.79 -9.65 12.90
N LEU A 68 -25.56 -8.61 12.68
CA LEU A 68 -26.53 -8.11 13.66
C LEU A 68 -27.61 -9.15 13.96
N GLU A 69 -28.20 -9.75 12.93
CA GLU A 69 -29.24 -10.75 13.08
C GLU A 69 -28.77 -12.00 13.84
N ILE A 70 -27.51 -12.42 13.61
CA ILE A 70 -26.90 -13.55 14.33
C ILE A 70 -26.71 -13.19 15.80
N LEU A 71 -26.17 -12.00 16.09
CA LEU A 71 -25.94 -11.55 17.46
C LEU A 71 -27.25 -11.30 18.21
N LEU A 72 -28.31 -10.83 17.55
CA LEU A 72 -29.64 -10.65 18.13
C LEU A 72 -30.35 -11.97 18.49
N ARG A 73 -30.07 -13.04 17.73
CA ARG A 73 -30.67 -14.39 17.94
C ARG A 73 -29.90 -15.28 18.91
N ARG A 74 -28.85 -14.73 19.56
CA ARG A 74 -28.14 -15.50 20.59
C ARG A 74 -29.06 -15.75 21.79
N GLU A 75 -29.02 -16.95 22.30
CA GLU A 75 -29.68 -17.33 23.57
C GLU A 75 -29.04 -16.57 24.74
N GLU A 76 -27.70 -16.56 24.79
CA GLU A 76 -26.94 -15.80 25.80
C GLU A 76 -26.49 -14.45 25.27
N LYS A 77 -26.83 -13.37 26.00
CA LYS A 77 -26.39 -12.03 25.68
C LYS A 77 -24.88 -11.87 25.87
N LEU A 78 -24.24 -11.21 24.93
CA LEU A 78 -22.82 -10.90 25.03
C LEU A 78 -22.53 -9.96 26.21
N LYS A 79 -21.52 -10.30 27.00
CA LYS A 79 -20.97 -9.36 27.99
C LYS A 79 -20.17 -8.25 27.29
N LYS A 80 -19.93 -7.15 27.99
CA LYS A 80 -19.22 -5.97 27.46
C LYS A 80 -17.85 -6.30 26.83
N ASN A 81 -17.11 -7.21 27.44
CA ASN A 81 -15.76 -7.63 27.00
C ASN A 81 -15.74 -8.86 26.10
N GLN A 82 -16.91 -9.37 25.69
CA GLN A 82 -17.01 -10.50 24.77
C GLN A 82 -17.17 -10.02 23.33
N VAL A 83 -16.33 -10.54 22.43
CA VAL A 83 -16.39 -10.26 21.01
C VAL A 83 -17.24 -11.30 20.30
N GLY A 84 -18.35 -10.87 19.70
CA GLY A 84 -19.26 -11.73 18.92
C GLY A 84 -18.98 -11.71 17.43
N ALA A 85 -18.43 -10.59 16.89
CA ALA A 85 -18.11 -10.48 15.49
C ALA A 85 -16.81 -9.70 15.24
N ILE A 86 -16.05 -10.13 14.23
CA ILE A 86 -14.83 -9.46 13.75
C ILE A 86 -14.94 -9.24 12.25
N ILE A 87 -14.68 -8.02 11.80
CA ILE A 87 -14.60 -7.64 10.40
C ILE A 87 -13.17 -7.18 10.12
N ILE A 88 -12.47 -7.90 9.24
CA ILE A 88 -11.10 -7.60 8.83
C ILE A 88 -11.12 -7.00 7.43
N THR A 89 -10.47 -5.85 7.26
CA THR A 89 -10.40 -5.12 5.99
C THR A 89 -8.99 -4.58 5.74
N PRO A 90 -8.53 -4.48 4.46
CA PRO A 90 -7.13 -4.17 4.15
C PRO A 90 -6.71 -2.74 4.46
N THR A 91 -7.63 -1.78 4.50
CA THR A 91 -7.30 -0.36 4.62
C THR A 91 -8.04 0.32 5.76
N ARG A 92 -7.41 1.35 6.34
CA ARG A 92 -8.00 2.13 7.43
C ARG A 92 -9.26 2.86 7.01
N GLU A 93 -9.26 3.36 5.78
CA GLU A 93 -10.36 4.12 5.20
C GLU A 93 -11.60 3.24 5.03
N LEU A 94 -11.42 2.02 4.53
CA LEU A 94 -12.51 1.06 4.40
C LEU A 94 -13.01 0.62 5.78
N ALA A 95 -12.12 0.40 6.75
CA ALA A 95 -12.51 0.10 8.12
C ALA A 95 -13.37 1.20 8.75
N ILE A 96 -13.00 2.47 8.54
CA ILE A 96 -13.79 3.62 9.02
C ILE A 96 -15.17 3.64 8.35
N GLN A 97 -15.25 3.42 7.04
CA GLN A 97 -16.55 3.40 6.34
C GLN A 97 -17.46 2.26 6.80
N ILE A 98 -16.90 1.07 7.02
CA ILE A 98 -17.66 -0.06 7.56
C ILE A 98 -18.15 0.26 8.98
N ASP A 99 -17.30 0.87 9.81
CA ASP A 99 -17.63 1.30 11.16
C ASP A 99 -18.74 2.38 11.16
N GLU A 100 -18.68 3.36 10.23
CA GLU A 100 -19.74 4.36 10.04
C GLU A 100 -21.08 3.70 9.64
N VAL A 101 -21.06 2.78 8.68
CA VAL A 101 -22.28 2.04 8.27
C VAL A 101 -22.81 1.22 9.44
N LEU A 102 -21.95 0.49 10.12
CA LEU A 102 -22.32 -0.34 11.27
C LEU A 102 -22.96 0.51 12.38
N ALA A 103 -22.47 1.73 12.63
CA ALA A 103 -22.99 2.63 13.63
C ALA A 103 -24.48 3.01 13.40
N HIS A 104 -24.91 3.14 12.14
CA HIS A 104 -26.32 3.38 11.82
C HIS A 104 -27.19 2.17 12.22
N PHE A 105 -26.68 0.96 12.04
CA PHE A 105 -27.42 -0.25 12.36
C PHE A 105 -27.35 -0.64 13.83
N THR A 106 -26.29 -0.29 14.56
CA THR A 106 -26.15 -0.58 16.00
C THR A 106 -26.84 0.44 16.88
N LYS A 107 -27.09 1.67 16.37
CA LYS A 107 -27.77 2.73 17.11
C LYS A 107 -29.08 2.32 17.80
N PRO A 108 -29.97 1.51 17.18
CA PRO A 108 -31.18 1.02 17.83
C PRO A 108 -30.93 -0.10 18.86
N PHE A 109 -29.71 -0.58 19.00
CA PHE A 109 -29.34 -1.74 19.83
C PHE A 109 -28.26 -1.37 20.85
N PRO A 110 -28.61 -0.68 21.95
CA PRO A 110 -27.64 -0.21 22.96
C PRO A 110 -26.89 -1.32 23.68
N GLN A 111 -27.34 -2.57 23.57
CA GLN A 111 -26.65 -3.75 24.09
C GLN A 111 -25.39 -4.11 23.32
N PHE A 112 -25.22 -3.63 22.09
CA PHE A 112 -24.03 -3.91 21.27
C PHE A 112 -23.07 -2.73 21.26
N SER A 113 -21.84 -2.98 21.65
CA SER A 113 -20.72 -2.05 21.48
C SER A 113 -19.92 -2.39 20.24
N GLN A 114 -19.50 -1.35 19.49
CA GLN A 114 -18.58 -1.53 18.35
C GLN A 114 -17.26 -0.82 18.63
N ILE A 115 -16.18 -1.36 18.11
CA ILE A 115 -14.84 -0.78 18.24
C ILE A 115 -14.05 -0.88 16.94
N LEU A 116 -13.33 0.21 16.63
CA LEU A 116 -12.52 0.35 15.43
C LEU A 116 -11.03 0.29 15.78
N TRP A 117 -10.33 -0.76 15.31
CA TRP A 117 -8.90 -0.97 15.51
C TRP A 117 -8.11 -0.83 14.21
N ILE A 118 -7.51 0.33 14.03
CA ILE A 118 -6.73 0.68 12.83
C ILE A 118 -5.34 1.19 13.21
N GLY A 119 -4.34 0.88 12.39
CA GLY A 119 -2.99 1.34 12.61
C GLY A 119 -2.85 2.88 12.62
N GLY A 120 -1.85 3.41 13.33
CA GLY A 120 -1.56 4.85 13.39
C GLY A 120 -2.21 5.60 14.55
N ARG A 121 -2.98 4.93 15.42
CA ARG A 121 -3.41 5.40 16.74
C ARG A 121 -2.50 4.77 17.79
N ASN A 122 -2.49 5.31 19.00
CA ASN A 122 -1.79 4.69 20.12
C ASN A 122 -2.48 3.37 20.50
N PRO A 123 -1.77 2.23 20.51
CA PRO A 123 -2.36 0.96 20.88
C PRO A 123 -2.88 0.89 22.32
N GLY A 124 -2.19 1.54 23.26
CA GLY A 124 -2.62 1.61 24.65
C GLY A 124 -3.98 2.31 24.82
N GLU A 125 -4.25 3.36 24.03
CA GLU A 125 -5.56 4.01 23.99
C GLU A 125 -6.66 3.10 23.46
N ASP A 126 -6.35 2.26 22.45
CA ASP A 126 -7.30 1.29 21.92
C ASP A 126 -7.63 0.20 22.95
N VAL A 127 -6.62 -0.25 23.74
CA VAL A 127 -6.83 -1.18 24.86
C VAL A 127 -7.66 -0.55 25.97
N ALA A 128 -7.36 0.68 26.38
CA ALA A 128 -8.11 1.41 27.38
C ALA A 128 -9.58 1.56 26.97
N ARG A 129 -9.84 1.96 25.73
CA ARG A 129 -11.18 2.12 25.17
C ARG A 129 -11.95 0.78 25.17
N PHE A 130 -11.29 -0.33 24.78
CA PHE A 130 -11.93 -1.65 24.82
C PHE A 130 -12.31 -2.07 26.24
N LYS A 131 -11.47 -1.80 27.23
CA LYS A 131 -11.77 -2.07 28.64
C LYS A 131 -12.94 -1.22 29.15
N GLU A 132 -12.96 0.05 28.75
CA GLU A 132 -13.98 1.03 29.18
C GLU A 132 -15.32 0.84 28.47
N GLN A 133 -15.33 0.67 27.16
CA GLN A 133 -16.55 0.69 26.32
C GLN A 133 -16.96 -0.72 25.86
N GLY A 134 -16.04 -1.68 25.90
CA GLY A 134 -16.23 -3.00 25.32
C GLY A 134 -16.05 -3.00 23.81
N GLY A 135 -16.41 -4.12 23.16
CA GLY A 135 -16.30 -4.29 21.71
C GLY A 135 -16.93 -5.60 21.25
N ASN A 136 -18.26 -5.68 21.28
CA ASN A 136 -18.96 -6.87 20.80
C ASN A 136 -18.78 -7.08 19.29
N ILE A 137 -18.62 -5.99 18.54
CA ILE A 137 -18.32 -6.00 17.10
C ILE A 137 -17.02 -5.21 16.87
N VAL A 138 -16.02 -5.89 16.33
CA VAL A 138 -14.70 -5.33 16.07
C VAL A 138 -14.52 -5.12 14.57
N VAL A 139 -14.23 -3.88 14.15
CA VAL A 139 -13.79 -3.59 12.79
C VAL A 139 -12.30 -3.28 12.83
N ALA A 140 -11.48 -4.03 12.07
CA ALA A 140 -10.04 -3.92 12.21
C ALA A 140 -9.26 -4.05 10.89
N THR A 141 -8.04 -3.49 10.90
CA THR A 141 -7.01 -3.84 9.91
C THR A 141 -6.11 -4.95 10.45
N PRO A 142 -5.57 -5.87 9.60
CA PRO A 142 -4.87 -7.07 10.06
C PRO A 142 -3.76 -6.81 11.05
N GLY A 143 -2.82 -5.91 10.72
CA GLY A 143 -1.66 -5.63 11.56
C GLY A 143 -2.03 -5.06 12.94
N ARG A 144 -3.12 -4.24 13.05
CA ARG A 144 -3.59 -3.76 14.35
C ARG A 144 -4.27 -4.85 15.16
N LEU A 145 -5.09 -5.69 14.52
CA LEU A 145 -5.75 -6.80 15.21
C LEU A 145 -4.73 -7.83 15.72
N GLU A 146 -3.73 -8.17 14.90
CA GLU A 146 -2.61 -9.03 15.31
C GLU A 146 -1.84 -8.42 16.50
N ASP A 147 -1.54 -7.12 16.46
CA ASP A 147 -0.89 -6.39 17.56
C ASP A 147 -1.71 -6.50 18.85
N MET A 148 -3.04 -6.37 18.79
CA MET A 148 -3.92 -6.51 19.96
C MET A 148 -3.90 -7.94 20.56
N PHE A 149 -3.84 -8.99 19.74
CA PHE A 149 -3.67 -10.37 20.24
C PHE A 149 -2.35 -10.60 20.95
N ARG A 150 -1.29 -9.90 20.55
CA ARG A 150 0.05 -10.04 21.13
C ARG A 150 0.26 -9.22 22.42
N ARG A 151 -0.64 -8.26 22.75
CA ARG A 151 -0.49 -7.30 23.87
C ARG A 151 -1.02 -7.80 25.21
N LYS A 152 -0.62 -9.00 25.63
CA LYS A 152 -1.01 -9.54 26.96
C LYS A 152 -0.47 -8.68 28.12
N ALA A 153 0.71 -8.06 27.97
CA ALA A 153 1.35 -7.26 28.98
C ALA A 153 0.56 -6.00 29.42
N GLU A 154 -0.32 -5.47 28.55
CA GLU A 154 -1.18 -4.31 28.88
C GLU A 154 -2.50 -4.73 29.56
N GLY A 155 -2.58 -5.98 30.01
CA GLY A 155 -3.75 -6.53 30.72
C GLY A 155 -4.97 -6.73 29.80
N LEU A 156 -4.76 -6.90 28.48
CA LEU A 156 -5.77 -7.33 27.53
C LEU A 156 -5.50 -8.78 27.10
N ASP A 157 -6.37 -9.70 27.54
CA ASP A 157 -6.39 -11.06 26.99
C ASP A 157 -7.50 -11.17 25.92
N LEU A 158 -7.18 -10.68 24.73
CA LEU A 158 -8.13 -10.70 23.61
C LEU A 158 -8.50 -12.13 23.20
N ALA A 159 -7.60 -13.11 23.37
CA ALA A 159 -7.87 -14.51 23.07
C ALA A 159 -9.02 -15.07 23.92
N SER A 160 -9.13 -14.67 25.19
CA SER A 160 -10.27 -15.01 26.02
C SER A 160 -11.55 -14.27 25.62
N CYS A 161 -11.45 -13.01 25.20
CA CYS A 161 -12.60 -12.21 24.77
C CYS A 161 -13.26 -12.74 23.48
N VAL A 162 -12.48 -13.35 22.58
CA VAL A 162 -12.98 -13.89 21.30
C VAL A 162 -13.52 -15.30 21.38
N ARG A 163 -13.52 -15.95 22.55
CA ARG A 163 -14.11 -17.30 22.71
C ARG A 163 -15.60 -17.34 22.33
N SER A 164 -16.29 -16.21 22.46
CA SER A 164 -17.71 -16.03 22.11
C SER A 164 -17.93 -15.60 20.66
N LEU A 165 -16.92 -15.70 19.79
CA LEU A 165 -16.99 -15.24 18.41
C LEU A 165 -17.91 -16.13 17.56
N ASP A 166 -18.98 -15.55 17.05
CA ASP A 166 -19.89 -16.21 16.11
C ASP A 166 -19.53 -15.99 14.66
N VAL A 167 -19.03 -14.77 14.34
CA VAL A 167 -18.87 -14.33 12.95
C VAL A 167 -17.49 -13.71 12.72
N LEU A 168 -16.81 -14.18 11.68
CA LEU A 168 -15.63 -13.55 11.09
C LEU A 168 -15.94 -13.13 9.66
N VAL A 169 -15.61 -11.90 9.30
CA VAL A 169 -15.68 -11.41 7.93
C VAL A 169 -14.29 -10.97 7.45
N LEU A 170 -13.89 -11.45 6.26
CA LEU A 170 -12.73 -11.01 5.53
C LEU A 170 -13.23 -10.23 4.30
N ASP A 171 -13.15 -8.89 4.35
CA ASP A 171 -13.60 -8.04 3.25
C ASP A 171 -12.43 -7.62 2.36
N GLU A 172 -12.66 -7.53 1.05
CA GLU A 172 -11.65 -7.29 0.01
C GLU A 172 -10.46 -8.27 0.16
N ALA A 173 -10.77 -9.58 0.23
CA ALA A 173 -9.80 -10.64 0.56
C ALA A 173 -8.62 -10.69 -0.41
N ASP A 174 -8.85 -10.49 -1.71
CA ASP A 174 -7.81 -10.36 -2.73
C ASP A 174 -6.83 -9.23 -2.38
N ARG A 175 -7.32 -8.11 -1.85
CA ARG A 175 -6.49 -6.99 -1.44
C ARG A 175 -5.72 -7.25 -0.15
N LEU A 176 -6.31 -7.98 0.78
CA LEU A 176 -5.60 -8.42 2.00
C LEU A 176 -4.33 -9.20 1.63
N LEU A 177 -4.42 -10.07 0.64
CA LEU A 177 -3.31 -10.89 0.14
C LEU A 177 -2.31 -10.06 -0.68
N ASP A 178 -2.76 -9.23 -1.62
CA ASP A 178 -1.92 -8.32 -2.41
C ASP A 178 -1.06 -7.38 -1.54
N MET A 179 -1.56 -7.00 -0.37
CA MET A 179 -0.84 -6.15 0.58
C MET A 179 0.13 -6.93 1.48
N GLY A 180 0.20 -8.24 1.35
CA GLY A 180 1.09 -9.10 2.10
C GLY A 180 0.62 -9.40 3.53
N PHE A 181 -0.68 -9.29 3.81
CA PHE A 181 -1.25 -9.60 5.13
C PHE A 181 -1.52 -11.08 5.36
N GLU A 182 -1.12 -11.97 4.46
CA GLU A 182 -1.36 -13.41 4.58
C GLU A 182 -0.85 -13.97 5.91
N ALA A 183 0.39 -13.67 6.28
CA ALA A 183 0.97 -14.10 7.54
C ALA A 183 0.20 -13.57 8.76
N SER A 184 -0.21 -12.29 8.73
CA SER A 184 -1.00 -11.68 9.81
C SER A 184 -2.38 -12.32 9.94
N ILE A 185 -3.03 -12.63 8.82
CA ILE A 185 -4.35 -13.29 8.80
C ILE A 185 -4.23 -14.70 9.37
N ASN A 186 -3.24 -15.48 8.94
CA ASN A 186 -3.01 -16.83 9.44
C ASN A 186 -2.77 -16.81 10.96
N THR A 187 -1.93 -15.90 11.46
CA THR A 187 -1.73 -15.71 12.90
C THR A 187 -3.03 -15.36 13.63
N ILE A 188 -3.86 -14.47 13.07
CA ILE A 188 -5.16 -14.11 13.66
C ILE A 188 -6.08 -15.33 13.71
N LEU A 189 -6.16 -16.10 12.62
CA LEU A 189 -7.01 -17.29 12.54
C LEU A 189 -6.65 -18.35 13.58
N GLU A 190 -5.38 -18.44 14.01
CA GLU A 190 -4.91 -19.35 15.07
C GLU A 190 -5.49 -18.99 16.46
N PHE A 191 -5.76 -17.69 16.72
CA PHE A 191 -6.35 -17.24 17.98
C PHE A 191 -7.88 -17.40 18.03
N LEU A 192 -8.54 -17.54 16.88
CA LEU A 192 -9.99 -17.54 16.81
C LEU A 192 -10.58 -18.94 16.99
N PRO A 193 -11.78 -19.08 17.64
CA PRO A 193 -12.44 -20.35 17.79
C PRO A 193 -12.77 -20.99 16.44
N LYS A 194 -12.63 -22.31 16.34
CA LYS A 194 -12.94 -23.04 15.11
C LYS A 194 -14.45 -23.05 14.79
N GLN A 195 -15.28 -23.03 15.81
CA GLN A 195 -16.74 -22.99 15.64
C GLN A 195 -17.23 -21.55 15.47
N ARG A 196 -16.99 -20.99 14.32
CA ARG A 196 -17.50 -19.67 13.90
C ARG A 196 -18.05 -19.76 12.48
N ARG A 197 -18.85 -18.80 12.07
CA ARG A 197 -19.21 -18.59 10.67
C ARG A 197 -18.19 -17.65 10.06
N THR A 198 -17.71 -17.97 8.87
CA THR A 198 -16.75 -17.12 8.17
C THR A 198 -17.32 -16.67 6.83
N GLY A 199 -17.36 -15.35 6.60
CA GLY A 199 -17.71 -14.73 5.33
C GLY A 199 -16.47 -14.14 4.67
N LEU A 200 -16.14 -14.59 3.46
CA LEU A 200 -15.08 -14.03 2.65
C LEU A 200 -15.70 -13.30 1.46
N PHE A 201 -15.38 -12.02 1.34
CA PHE A 201 -15.88 -11.14 0.27
C PHE A 201 -14.70 -10.64 -0.56
N SER A 202 -14.79 -10.85 -1.88
CA SER A 202 -13.74 -10.44 -2.81
C SER A 202 -14.36 -9.96 -4.13
N ALA A 203 -13.63 -9.14 -4.87
CA ALA A 203 -14.04 -8.78 -6.23
C ALA A 203 -13.43 -9.71 -7.28
N THR A 204 -12.38 -10.47 -6.93
CA THR A 204 -11.71 -11.40 -7.83
C THR A 204 -11.39 -12.71 -7.09
N GLN A 205 -11.49 -13.83 -7.81
CA GLN A 205 -11.00 -15.12 -7.33
C GLN A 205 -9.61 -15.37 -7.90
N THR A 206 -8.58 -15.24 -7.05
CA THR A 206 -7.20 -15.61 -7.37
C THR A 206 -6.84 -16.93 -6.68
N GLN A 207 -5.74 -17.56 -7.07
CA GLN A 207 -5.27 -18.80 -6.44
C GLN A 207 -4.96 -18.61 -4.95
N GLU A 208 -4.45 -17.43 -4.59
CA GLU A 208 -4.16 -17.04 -3.22
C GLU A 208 -5.46 -16.89 -2.40
N VAL A 209 -6.51 -16.30 -2.98
CA VAL A 209 -7.85 -16.21 -2.35
C VAL A 209 -8.41 -17.62 -2.14
N GLU A 210 -8.26 -18.52 -3.09
CA GLU A 210 -8.66 -19.93 -2.96
C GLU A 210 -7.90 -20.64 -1.83
N SER A 211 -6.61 -20.37 -1.68
CA SER A 211 -5.81 -20.90 -0.57
C SER A 211 -6.32 -20.38 0.79
N LEU A 212 -6.67 -19.09 0.87
CA LEU A 212 -7.24 -18.49 2.07
C LEU A 212 -8.64 -19.06 2.38
N VAL A 213 -9.46 -19.32 1.36
CA VAL A 213 -10.76 -19.99 1.51
C VAL A 213 -10.57 -21.37 2.15
N ARG A 214 -9.60 -22.16 1.68
CA ARG A 214 -9.30 -23.50 2.23
C ARG A 214 -8.77 -23.45 3.67
N ALA A 215 -7.96 -22.45 4.00
CA ALA A 215 -7.36 -22.29 5.33
C ALA A 215 -8.35 -21.75 6.38
N GLY A 216 -9.22 -20.83 5.97
CA GLY A 216 -10.05 -20.04 6.90
C GLY A 216 -11.51 -20.42 6.99
N LEU A 217 -12.07 -21.14 6.00
CA LEU A 217 -13.49 -21.44 5.88
C LEU A 217 -13.77 -22.96 5.94
N ARG A 218 -14.95 -23.34 6.43
CA ARG A 218 -15.41 -24.72 6.55
C ARG A 218 -16.48 -25.02 5.52
N ASN A 219 -16.12 -25.72 4.45
CA ASN A 219 -17.01 -26.08 3.35
C ASN A 219 -17.91 -24.91 2.88
N PRO A 220 -17.33 -23.79 2.45
CA PRO A 220 -18.07 -22.57 2.15
C PRO A 220 -18.97 -22.73 0.93
N VAL A 221 -20.14 -22.09 1.00
CA VAL A 221 -20.97 -21.90 -0.19
C VAL A 221 -20.36 -20.79 -1.03
N ARG A 222 -20.04 -21.12 -2.28
CA ARG A 222 -19.50 -20.15 -3.25
C ARG A 222 -20.63 -19.41 -3.93
N ILE A 223 -20.57 -18.09 -3.86
CA ILE A 223 -21.56 -17.19 -4.44
C ILE A 223 -20.85 -16.37 -5.49
N SER A 224 -21.17 -16.57 -6.75
CA SER A 224 -20.73 -15.71 -7.83
C SER A 224 -21.95 -15.00 -8.41
N VAL A 225 -22.01 -13.70 -8.19
CA VAL A 225 -23.15 -12.88 -8.63
C VAL A 225 -22.87 -12.39 -10.04
N LYS A 226 -23.72 -12.83 -10.98
CA LYS A 226 -23.73 -12.36 -12.36
C LYS A 226 -24.89 -11.37 -12.52
N GLU A 227 -24.67 -10.25 -13.21
CA GLU A 227 -25.74 -9.33 -13.54
C GLU A 227 -26.73 -10.00 -14.52
N LYS A 228 -28.05 -9.88 -14.25
CA LYS A 228 -29.10 -10.40 -15.12
C LYS A 228 -29.12 -9.65 -16.46
N GLY A 229 -29.22 -10.36 -17.54
CA GLY A 229 -29.39 -9.78 -18.89
C GLY A 229 -28.11 -9.72 -19.74
N VAL A 230 -26.98 -10.16 -19.22
CA VAL A 230 -25.74 -10.29 -19.99
C VAL A 230 -25.57 -11.74 -20.43
N ALA A 231 -25.40 -11.97 -21.73
CA ALA A 231 -25.20 -13.31 -22.27
C ALA A 231 -24.08 -14.04 -21.53
N ALA A 232 -24.22 -15.35 -21.34
CA ALA A 232 -23.31 -16.18 -20.54
C ALA A 232 -21.81 -16.11 -20.95
N SER A 233 -21.55 -15.57 -22.15
CA SER A 233 -20.20 -15.37 -22.70
C SER A 233 -19.49 -14.08 -22.26
N SER A 234 -20.19 -13.09 -21.69
CA SER A 234 -19.64 -11.77 -21.35
C SER A 234 -19.87 -11.39 -19.87
N THR A 235 -19.25 -12.12 -18.96
CA THR A 235 -19.22 -11.70 -17.54
C THR A 235 -18.25 -10.54 -17.36
N GLN A 236 -18.71 -9.30 -17.57
CA GLN A 236 -17.94 -8.10 -17.25
C GLN A 236 -17.62 -8.07 -15.75
N LYS A 237 -16.35 -7.82 -15.40
CA LYS A 237 -15.90 -7.61 -14.00
C LYS A 237 -16.05 -6.17 -13.52
N THR A 238 -16.48 -5.28 -14.40
CA THR A 238 -16.76 -3.86 -14.10
C THR A 238 -18.27 -3.61 -14.07
N PRO A 239 -18.75 -2.59 -13.33
CA PRO A 239 -20.17 -2.23 -13.30
C PRO A 239 -20.74 -1.99 -14.71
N SER A 240 -21.97 -2.40 -14.96
CA SER A 240 -22.62 -2.33 -16.30
C SER A 240 -22.78 -0.90 -16.83
N ARG A 241 -22.87 0.10 -15.95
CA ARG A 241 -22.99 1.53 -16.31
C ARG A 241 -21.64 2.26 -16.34
N LEU A 242 -20.53 1.53 -16.32
CA LEU A 242 -19.20 2.08 -16.41
C LEU A 242 -18.75 2.10 -17.87
N GLU A 243 -18.46 3.28 -18.38
CA GLU A 243 -17.82 3.46 -19.67
C GLU A 243 -16.29 3.46 -19.50
N ASN A 244 -15.62 2.54 -20.19
CA ASN A 244 -14.18 2.41 -20.11
C ASN A 244 -13.53 2.91 -21.40
N TYR A 245 -12.56 3.84 -21.24
CA TYR A 245 -11.85 4.45 -22.35
C TYR A 245 -10.34 4.21 -22.22
N TYR A 246 -9.65 4.20 -23.35
CA TYR A 246 -8.20 4.27 -23.40
C TYR A 246 -7.74 5.41 -24.33
N MET A 247 -6.55 5.95 -24.07
CA MET A 247 -5.90 6.94 -24.90
C MET A 247 -4.43 6.56 -25.08
N VAL A 248 -4.01 6.30 -26.33
CA VAL A 248 -2.62 6.00 -26.66
C VAL A 248 -1.92 7.31 -27.00
N CYS A 249 -0.87 7.66 -26.26
CA CYS A 249 -0.10 8.89 -26.45
C CYS A 249 1.39 8.70 -26.11
N LYS A 250 2.24 9.54 -26.69
CA LYS A 250 3.67 9.53 -26.37
C LYS A 250 3.91 10.01 -24.95
N ALA A 251 5.01 9.55 -24.31
CA ALA A 251 5.31 9.85 -22.92
C ALA A 251 5.45 11.36 -22.63
N ASP A 252 5.93 12.14 -23.60
CA ASP A 252 6.07 13.60 -23.50
C ASP A 252 4.77 14.37 -23.78
N GLU A 253 3.77 13.76 -24.42
CA GLU A 253 2.45 14.34 -24.69
C GLU A 253 1.42 14.02 -23.58
N LYS A 254 1.62 12.94 -22.86
CA LYS A 254 0.69 12.34 -21.90
C LYS A 254 0.18 13.34 -20.85
N PHE A 255 1.07 14.15 -20.29
CA PHE A 255 0.70 15.14 -19.29
C PHE A 255 -0.09 16.32 -19.88
N ASN A 256 0.22 16.74 -21.10
CA ASN A 256 -0.51 17.78 -21.82
C ASN A 256 -1.96 17.34 -22.07
N GLN A 257 -2.17 16.08 -22.50
CA GLN A 257 -3.49 15.47 -22.69
C GLN A 257 -4.28 15.42 -21.39
N LEU A 258 -3.67 14.98 -20.29
CA LEU A 258 -4.31 14.97 -18.96
C LEU A 258 -4.77 16.36 -18.53
N VAL A 259 -3.90 17.38 -18.63
CA VAL A 259 -4.27 18.74 -18.21
C VAL A 259 -5.35 19.33 -19.10
N HIS A 260 -5.31 19.07 -20.40
CA HIS A 260 -6.35 19.48 -21.33
C HIS A 260 -7.70 18.87 -20.97
N PHE A 261 -7.72 17.57 -20.73
CA PHE A 261 -8.93 16.84 -20.28
C PHE A 261 -9.51 17.47 -19.01
N LEU A 262 -8.69 17.66 -17.98
CA LEU A 262 -9.13 18.23 -16.69
C LEU A 262 -9.62 19.68 -16.81
N ARG A 263 -9.11 20.47 -17.75
CA ARG A 263 -9.59 21.82 -18.00
C ARG A 263 -10.96 21.87 -18.63
N ASN A 264 -11.31 20.86 -19.42
CA ASN A 264 -12.63 20.75 -20.06
C ASN A 264 -13.68 20.16 -19.12
N HIS A 265 -13.27 19.44 -18.03
CA HIS A 265 -14.15 18.76 -17.09
C HIS A 265 -14.06 19.31 -15.66
N LYS A 266 -13.92 20.65 -15.50
CA LYS A 266 -13.66 21.29 -14.19
C LYS A 266 -14.78 21.15 -13.17
N GLN A 267 -16.01 21.01 -13.62
CA GLN A 267 -17.21 20.90 -12.77
C GLN A 267 -17.42 19.48 -12.23
N GLU A 268 -16.57 18.54 -12.63
CA GLU A 268 -16.71 17.14 -12.33
C GLU A 268 -15.71 16.70 -11.24
N LYS A 269 -15.97 15.56 -10.64
CA LYS A 269 -15.16 14.94 -9.59
C LYS A 269 -14.27 13.86 -10.15
N HIS A 270 -12.96 14.00 -9.99
CA HIS A 270 -11.96 13.14 -10.62
C HIS A 270 -11.09 12.42 -9.60
N LEU A 271 -10.83 11.14 -9.84
CA LEU A 271 -9.74 10.39 -9.20
C LEU A 271 -8.63 10.15 -10.21
N ILE A 272 -7.40 10.54 -9.91
CA ILE A 272 -6.24 10.32 -10.77
C ILE A 272 -5.28 9.35 -10.08
N PHE A 273 -5.08 8.18 -10.69
CA PHE A 273 -4.18 7.15 -10.19
C PHE A 273 -2.81 7.22 -10.84
N PHE A 274 -1.78 7.24 -10.01
CA PHE A 274 -0.38 7.09 -10.42
C PHE A 274 0.18 5.76 -9.90
N SER A 275 1.06 5.13 -10.71
CA SER A 275 1.73 3.88 -10.33
C SER A 275 2.59 4.02 -9.09
N VAL A 276 2.61 2.96 -8.29
CA VAL A 276 3.37 2.88 -7.05
C VAL A 276 4.19 1.59 -7.05
N GLN A 277 5.46 1.71 -6.68
CA GLN A 277 6.24 0.53 -6.34
C GLN A 277 5.71 -0.06 -5.03
N VAL A 278 5.14 -1.27 -5.05
CA VAL A 278 4.88 -2.04 -3.84
C VAL A 278 6.24 -2.50 -3.31
N SER A 279 6.66 -1.97 -2.17
CA SER A 279 7.84 -2.47 -1.46
C SER A 279 7.44 -3.82 -0.85
N ILE A 280 7.85 -4.91 -1.48
CA ILE A 280 7.81 -6.23 -0.84
C ILE A 280 8.72 -6.11 0.38
N SER A 281 8.17 -6.33 1.56
CA SER A 281 8.86 -6.24 2.83
C SER A 281 10.16 -7.04 2.78
N ALA A 282 11.25 -6.45 3.30
CA ALA A 282 12.58 -7.08 3.35
C ALA A 282 12.61 -8.45 4.06
N THR A 283 11.51 -8.84 4.71
CA THR A 283 11.31 -10.12 5.39
C THR A 283 11.32 -11.31 4.41
N ILE A 284 10.84 -11.15 3.16
CA ILE A 284 10.86 -12.24 2.16
C ILE A 284 12.26 -12.45 1.59
N LEU A 285 13.06 -11.38 1.45
CA LEU A 285 14.46 -11.48 1.01
C LEU A 285 15.38 -12.11 2.08
N ALA A 286 15.05 -11.97 3.37
CA ALA A 286 15.74 -12.64 4.45
C ALA A 286 15.41 -14.14 4.51
N PHE A 287 14.20 -14.55 4.12
CA PHE A 287 13.80 -15.96 4.10
C PHE A 287 14.43 -16.71 2.94
N CYS A 288 14.60 -16.09 1.77
CA CYS A 288 15.31 -16.70 0.63
C CYS A 288 16.83 -16.83 0.86
N SER A 289 17.44 -15.99 1.69
CA SER A 289 18.87 -16.08 2.02
C SER A 289 19.16 -17.08 3.16
N CYS A 290 18.17 -17.47 3.94
CA CYS A 290 18.31 -18.50 4.99
C CYS A 290 18.12 -19.94 4.48
N LEU A 291 17.63 -20.14 3.25
CA LEU A 291 17.43 -21.47 2.63
C LEU A 291 18.59 -21.91 1.74
N SER A 292 19.72 -21.22 1.76
CA SER A 292 20.95 -21.70 1.11
C SER A 292 21.63 -22.74 1.99
N LEU A 293 21.03 -23.92 2.09
CA LEU A 293 21.72 -25.12 2.53
C LEU A 293 22.58 -25.64 1.35
N PRO A 294 23.87 -25.91 1.53
CA PRO A 294 24.69 -26.48 0.47
C PRO A 294 24.35 -27.96 0.31
N GLY A 295 23.70 -28.33 -0.80
CA GLY A 295 23.60 -29.75 -1.14
C GLY A 295 22.38 -30.26 -1.90
N LEU A 296 21.41 -29.46 -2.31
CA LEU A 296 20.31 -29.97 -3.16
C LEU A 296 20.38 -29.37 -4.57
N LYS A 297 20.74 -30.21 -5.53
CA LYS A 297 20.62 -29.94 -6.97
C LYS A 297 19.14 -29.94 -7.33
N MET A 298 18.60 -28.77 -7.67
CA MET A 298 17.29 -28.66 -8.32
C MET A 298 17.36 -29.19 -9.73
N ALA A 299 16.66 -30.29 -10.00
CA ALA A 299 16.34 -30.73 -11.34
C ALA A 299 15.28 -29.81 -11.94
N THR A 300 15.65 -29.12 -12.99
CA THR A 300 14.76 -28.26 -13.78
C THR A 300 13.82 -29.16 -14.58
N VAL A 301 12.56 -29.27 -14.18
CA VAL A 301 11.52 -29.93 -15.00
C VAL A 301 10.97 -28.88 -15.95
N MET A 302 11.34 -28.95 -17.20
CA MET A 302 10.66 -28.27 -18.30
C MET A 302 9.38 -29.04 -18.67
N PRO A 303 8.26 -28.41 -18.98
CA PRO A 303 7.11 -29.13 -19.53
C PRO A 303 7.34 -29.48 -20.99
N ALA A 304 7.15 -30.77 -21.31
CA ALA A 304 7.28 -31.34 -22.64
C ALA A 304 6.17 -30.87 -23.57
N ALA A 305 6.51 -30.50 -24.79
CA ALA A 305 5.59 -30.37 -25.93
C ALA A 305 5.29 -31.74 -26.53
N PRO A 306 4.13 -31.97 -27.17
CA PRO A 306 3.69 -33.28 -27.60
C PRO A 306 4.44 -33.77 -28.84
N SER A 307 4.83 -35.04 -28.77
CA SER A 307 5.54 -35.80 -29.76
C SER A 307 4.71 -36.12 -31.02
N ALA A 308 5.34 -36.02 -32.21
CA ALA A 308 4.97 -36.73 -33.40
C ALA A 308 5.91 -37.93 -33.60
N LEU A 309 5.30 -39.10 -33.83
CA LEU A 309 5.97 -40.38 -34.11
C LEU A 309 6.84 -40.30 -35.35
N LYS A 310 8.05 -40.96 -35.29
CA LYS A 310 8.53 -41.96 -36.27
C LYS A 310 9.84 -42.64 -35.87
N THR A 311 9.73 -43.94 -35.74
CA THR A 311 10.58 -45.10 -36.12
C THR A 311 12.10 -45.03 -36.13
N LYS A 312 12.66 -46.00 -35.34
CA LYS A 312 13.82 -46.92 -35.46
C LYS A 312 14.91 -46.63 -36.49
N GLU A 313 16.17 -46.65 -36.05
CA GLU A 313 17.17 -47.71 -36.29
C GLU A 313 18.56 -47.32 -35.73
N GLU A 314 19.10 -48.23 -34.98
CA GLU A 314 20.48 -48.67 -34.71
C GLU A 314 21.69 -47.86 -35.22
N ARG A 315 22.69 -47.62 -34.37
CA ARG A 315 23.95 -48.34 -34.19
C ARG A 315 25.00 -47.57 -33.38
N GLN A 316 25.53 -48.28 -32.45
CA GLN A 316 26.89 -48.33 -31.87
C GLN A 316 27.96 -47.34 -32.36
N GLY A 317 28.74 -46.81 -31.39
CA GLY A 317 30.10 -46.29 -31.64
C GLY A 317 30.70 -45.63 -30.40
N GLU A 318 31.64 -46.32 -29.81
CA GLU A 318 32.53 -45.90 -28.72
C GLU A 318 33.41 -44.69 -29.10
N GLY A 319 33.76 -43.87 -28.12
CA GLY A 319 34.81 -42.88 -28.32
C GLY A 319 35.06 -42.01 -27.08
N LYS A 320 36.06 -42.41 -26.30
CA LYS A 320 36.69 -41.62 -25.22
C LYS A 320 37.23 -40.29 -25.75
N GLY A 321 36.95 -39.18 -25.05
CA GLY A 321 37.59 -37.91 -25.32
C GLY A 321 37.54 -36.99 -24.09
N ILE A 322 38.58 -37.06 -23.28
CA ILE A 322 38.92 -36.10 -22.23
C ILE A 322 39.30 -34.79 -22.91
N LEU A 323 38.60 -33.71 -22.60
CA LEU A 323 39.07 -32.38 -22.94
C LEU A 323 38.90 -31.42 -21.75
N HIS A 324 40.05 -30.91 -21.34
CA HIS A 324 40.29 -29.86 -20.35
C HIS A 324 39.42 -28.65 -20.56
N ILE A 325 38.67 -28.27 -19.54
CA ILE A 325 38.14 -26.92 -19.40
C ILE A 325 39.11 -26.11 -18.52
N ARG A 326 39.95 -25.32 -19.19
CA ARG A 326 40.77 -24.28 -18.55
C ARG A 326 39.89 -23.13 -18.13
N ARG A 327 40.09 -22.72 -16.90
CA ARG A 327 39.75 -21.46 -16.22
C ARG A 327 39.76 -20.26 -17.18
N ALA A 328 38.68 -19.51 -17.20
CA ALA A 328 38.63 -18.11 -17.60
C ALA A 328 38.19 -17.25 -16.37
N GLU A 329 39.11 -17.12 -15.41
CA GLU A 329 39.10 -16.05 -14.41
C GLU A 329 40.20 -15.07 -14.82
N SER A 330 39.78 -13.99 -15.46
CA SER A 330 40.51 -12.71 -15.47
C SER A 330 39.89 -11.78 -16.50
N PHE A 331 38.98 -10.94 -16.04
CA PHE A 331 38.72 -9.62 -16.63
C PHE A 331 37.64 -8.93 -15.76
N LEU A 332 38.06 -8.26 -14.70
CA LEU A 332 37.30 -7.18 -14.04
C LEU A 332 38.15 -6.60 -12.89
N ARG A 333 39.14 -5.77 -13.25
CA ARG A 333 39.67 -4.75 -12.34
C ARG A 333 40.29 -3.62 -13.14
N SER A 334 39.53 -2.54 -13.33
CA SER A 334 40.09 -1.21 -13.53
C SER A 334 39.64 -0.33 -12.37
N PRO A 335 40.50 0.50 -11.80
CA PRO A 335 40.21 1.28 -10.61
C PRO A 335 39.37 2.51 -10.99
N ALA A 336 38.18 2.62 -10.41
CA ALA A 336 37.35 3.82 -10.52
C ALA A 336 37.97 4.99 -9.75
N SER A 337 38.11 6.13 -10.41
CA SER A 337 38.55 7.39 -9.87
C SER A 337 37.59 7.91 -8.77
N PRO A 338 38.07 8.61 -7.73
CA PRO A 338 37.25 9.09 -6.64
C PRO A 338 36.78 10.53 -6.88
N ALA A 339 35.74 10.72 -7.70
CA ALA A 339 35.04 11.99 -7.78
C ALA A 339 33.60 11.78 -8.26
N ASP A 340 32.74 11.24 -7.40
CA ASP A 340 31.31 11.31 -7.58
C ASP A 340 30.61 11.19 -6.24
N SER A 341 30.24 12.33 -5.67
CA SER A 341 29.26 12.42 -4.59
C SER A 341 27.88 12.12 -5.16
N GLY A 342 27.66 10.85 -5.52
CA GLY A 342 26.36 10.36 -5.98
C GLY A 342 25.39 10.31 -4.82
N PHE A 343 24.31 11.06 -4.91
CA PHE A 343 23.14 10.87 -4.06
C PHE A 343 22.66 9.43 -4.20
N HIS A 344 22.93 8.59 -3.20
CA HIS A 344 22.33 7.27 -3.08
C HIS A 344 20.88 7.44 -2.65
N PHE A 345 19.95 7.33 -3.59
CA PHE A 345 18.53 7.23 -3.29
C PHE A 345 18.23 5.84 -2.68
N ARG A 346 18.29 5.73 -1.35
CA ARG A 346 17.80 4.56 -0.63
C ARG A 346 16.28 4.70 -0.40
N GLY A 347 15.52 3.83 -1.00
CA GLY A 347 14.26 3.24 -0.51
C GLY A 347 13.09 4.11 -0.06
N GLN A 348 12.82 5.33 -0.66
CA GLN A 348 11.70 6.18 -0.21
C GLN A 348 10.78 6.72 -1.31
N SER A 349 10.61 6.04 -2.44
CA SER A 349 10.09 6.67 -3.67
C SER A 349 8.63 6.44 -4.04
N THR A 350 7.85 5.66 -3.31
CA THR A 350 6.52 5.20 -3.76
C THR A 350 5.42 6.27 -3.87
N CYS A 351 5.62 7.46 -3.35
CA CYS A 351 4.62 8.54 -3.33
C CYS A 351 5.03 9.77 -4.14
N ALA A 352 6.20 9.70 -4.78
CA ALA A 352 6.82 10.86 -5.43
C ALA A 352 6.02 11.36 -6.65
N CYS A 353 5.40 10.46 -7.44
CA CYS A 353 4.57 10.84 -8.58
C CYS A 353 3.34 11.65 -8.14
N VAL A 354 2.63 11.20 -7.10
CA VAL A 354 1.47 11.91 -6.53
C VAL A 354 1.86 13.31 -6.06
N GLU A 355 2.98 13.43 -5.35
CA GLU A 355 3.46 14.72 -4.85
C GLU A 355 3.96 15.65 -5.96
N TYR A 356 4.60 15.10 -7.00
CA TYR A 356 5.12 15.86 -8.13
C TYR A 356 3.99 16.38 -9.01
N TYR A 357 3.17 15.47 -9.53
CA TYR A 357 2.07 15.82 -10.42
C TYR A 357 0.95 16.58 -9.72
N GLY A 358 0.69 16.31 -8.43
CA GLY A 358 -0.25 17.10 -7.63
C GLY A 358 0.16 18.58 -7.61
N LYS A 359 1.42 18.88 -7.31
CA LYS A 359 1.93 20.26 -7.32
C LYS A 359 1.94 20.89 -8.72
N ALA A 360 2.19 20.08 -9.75
CA ALA A 360 2.12 20.54 -11.14
C ALA A 360 0.68 20.90 -11.54
N LEU A 361 -0.28 20.05 -11.20
CA LEU A 361 -1.70 20.28 -11.47
C LEU A 361 -2.24 21.51 -10.73
N GLU A 362 -1.89 21.71 -9.43
CA GLU A 362 -2.24 22.92 -8.66
C GLU A 362 -1.83 24.22 -9.38
N ALA A 363 -0.67 24.21 -10.05
CA ALA A 363 -0.18 25.36 -10.80
C ALA A 363 -0.84 25.54 -12.18
N LEU A 364 -1.32 24.45 -12.79
CA LEU A 364 -1.78 24.42 -14.19
C LEU A 364 -3.30 24.37 -14.35
N VAL A 365 -4.01 23.76 -13.42
CA VAL A 365 -5.47 23.65 -13.42
C VAL A 365 -6.02 24.59 -12.35
N LYS A 366 -6.33 25.81 -12.76
CA LYS A 366 -6.87 26.84 -11.85
C LYS A 366 -8.37 26.62 -11.61
N SER A 367 -8.87 27.14 -10.50
CA SER A 367 -10.30 27.13 -10.12
C SER A 367 -10.87 25.76 -9.78
N VAL A 368 -10.01 24.74 -9.59
CA VAL A 368 -10.42 23.40 -9.15
C VAL A 368 -9.62 23.02 -7.91
N LYS A 369 -10.28 22.47 -6.89
CA LYS A 369 -9.60 22.00 -5.68
C LYS A 369 -8.84 20.71 -5.97
N ILE A 370 -7.51 20.74 -5.81
CA ILE A 370 -6.65 19.58 -6.01
C ILE A 370 -6.15 19.09 -4.66
N MET A 371 -6.30 17.80 -4.43
CA MET A 371 -5.91 17.14 -3.20
C MET A 371 -5.04 15.93 -3.52
N CYS A 372 -4.09 15.59 -2.65
CA CYS A 372 -3.17 14.49 -2.85
C CYS A 372 -3.27 13.49 -1.70
N ILE A 373 -3.37 12.18 -2.03
CA ILE A 373 -3.38 11.10 -1.05
C ILE A 373 -2.42 9.98 -1.45
N HIS A 374 -1.59 9.54 -0.50
CA HIS A 374 -0.68 8.42 -0.68
C HIS A 374 -0.34 7.71 0.64
N GLY A 375 0.25 6.52 0.57
CA GLY A 375 0.46 5.63 1.72
C GLY A 375 1.29 6.19 2.87
N LYS A 376 2.21 7.14 2.60
CA LYS A 376 3.06 7.77 3.63
C LYS A 376 2.36 8.83 4.48
N MET A 377 1.16 9.26 4.11
CA MET A 377 0.40 10.28 4.86
C MET A 377 -0.33 9.62 6.04
N LYS A 378 0.28 9.58 7.23
CA LYS A 378 -0.28 8.88 8.40
C LYS A 378 -1.58 9.55 8.91
N HIS A 379 -1.51 10.76 9.44
CA HIS A 379 -2.65 11.42 10.11
C HIS A 379 -3.49 12.31 9.18
N LYS A 380 -2.88 12.93 8.17
CA LYS A 380 -3.56 13.84 7.26
C LYS A 380 -4.47 13.13 6.26
N ARG A 381 -4.26 11.82 6.02
CA ARG A 381 -4.95 11.05 4.98
C ARG A 381 -6.46 11.04 5.17
N ASN A 382 -6.92 10.68 6.36
CA ASN A 382 -8.36 10.65 6.67
C ASN A 382 -9.01 12.04 6.54
N LYS A 383 -8.33 13.10 7.02
CA LYS A 383 -8.85 14.47 6.89
C LYS A 383 -9.07 14.86 5.43
N ILE A 384 -8.05 14.60 4.57
CA ILE A 384 -8.13 14.90 3.14
C ILE A 384 -9.23 14.07 2.47
N PHE A 385 -9.33 12.79 2.83
CA PHE A 385 -10.35 11.89 2.30
C PHE A 385 -11.78 12.39 2.67
N MET A 386 -12.04 12.68 3.93
CA MET A 386 -13.35 13.18 4.40
C MET A 386 -13.68 14.54 3.78
N GLU A 387 -12.68 15.39 3.56
CA GLU A 387 -12.86 16.67 2.88
C GLU A 387 -13.22 16.46 1.40
N PHE A 388 -12.51 15.57 0.68
CA PHE A 388 -12.80 15.25 -0.72
C PHE A 388 -14.18 14.62 -0.90
N ARG A 389 -14.61 13.77 0.04
CA ARG A 389 -15.95 13.16 0.04
C ARG A 389 -17.08 14.18 -0.02
N LYS A 390 -16.90 15.31 0.68
CA LYS A 390 -17.90 16.40 0.77
C LYS A 390 -17.92 17.32 -0.46
N LEU A 391 -16.92 17.26 -1.34
CA LEU A 391 -16.86 18.09 -2.53
C LEU A 391 -17.82 17.55 -3.60
N GLN A 392 -18.46 18.45 -4.32
CA GLN A 392 -19.22 18.14 -5.54
C GLN A 392 -18.31 18.03 -6.76
N SER A 393 -17.29 18.89 -6.86
CA SER A 393 -16.28 18.89 -7.90
C SER A 393 -14.87 18.99 -7.32
N GLY A 394 -13.87 18.41 -7.99
CA GLY A 394 -12.50 18.45 -7.54
C GLY A 394 -11.64 17.29 -8.06
N ILE A 395 -10.36 17.37 -7.81
CA ILE A 395 -9.38 16.39 -8.28
C ILE A 395 -8.66 15.78 -7.09
N LEU A 396 -8.73 14.46 -6.94
CA LEU A 396 -7.93 13.71 -5.99
C LEU A 396 -6.84 12.92 -6.71
N VAL A 397 -5.60 13.33 -6.52
CA VAL A 397 -4.41 12.64 -7.04
C VAL A 397 -3.98 11.59 -6.01
N CYS A 398 -3.95 10.33 -6.41
CA CYS A 398 -3.77 9.24 -5.44
C CYS A 398 -2.94 8.08 -5.98
N THR A 399 -2.59 7.18 -5.06
CA THR A 399 -2.02 5.87 -5.34
C THR A 399 -3.09 4.78 -5.13
N ASP A 400 -2.76 3.52 -5.38
CA ASP A 400 -3.66 2.37 -5.19
C ASP A 400 -4.20 2.20 -3.76
N VAL A 401 -3.76 3.02 -2.81
CA VAL A 401 -4.40 3.14 -1.48
C VAL A 401 -5.89 3.47 -1.60
N MET A 402 -6.28 4.20 -2.67
CA MET A 402 -7.67 4.60 -2.95
C MET A 402 -8.38 3.68 -3.96
N ALA A 403 -7.70 2.61 -4.43
CA ALA A 403 -8.22 1.79 -5.51
C ALA A 403 -9.35 0.82 -5.10
N ARG A 404 -9.46 0.43 -3.83
CA ARG A 404 -10.37 -0.63 -3.40
C ARG A 404 -11.17 -0.24 -2.16
N GLY A 405 -12.39 -0.77 -2.05
CA GLY A 405 -13.25 -0.77 -0.88
C GLY A 405 -13.80 0.58 -0.41
N ILE A 406 -13.25 1.69 -0.91
CA ILE A 406 -13.58 3.02 -0.41
C ILE A 406 -14.75 3.61 -1.21
N ASP A 407 -15.77 4.08 -0.52
CA ASP A 407 -16.90 4.78 -1.12
C ASP A 407 -16.63 6.28 -1.19
N ILE A 408 -16.55 6.79 -2.42
CA ILE A 408 -16.47 8.20 -2.72
C ILE A 408 -17.69 8.55 -3.55
N PRO A 409 -18.66 9.29 -2.97
CA PRO A 409 -19.86 9.67 -3.71
C PRO A 409 -19.52 10.51 -4.95
N GLU A 410 -20.32 10.35 -6.01
CA GLU A 410 -20.34 11.25 -7.17
C GLU A 410 -19.01 11.41 -7.93
N VAL A 411 -18.17 10.37 -7.95
CA VAL A 411 -16.99 10.38 -8.82
C VAL A 411 -17.44 10.17 -10.26
N ASN A 412 -17.21 11.17 -11.10
CA ASN A 412 -17.54 11.14 -12.52
C ASN A 412 -16.47 10.40 -13.31
N TRP A 413 -15.20 10.69 -13.04
CA TRP A 413 -14.08 10.15 -13.79
C TRP A 413 -13.02 9.48 -12.90
N VAL A 414 -12.60 8.31 -13.35
CA VAL A 414 -11.40 7.62 -12.87
C VAL A 414 -10.33 7.67 -13.94
N LEU A 415 -9.30 8.48 -13.74
CA LEU A 415 -8.19 8.63 -14.66
C LEU A 415 -7.00 7.80 -14.19
N GLN A 416 -6.62 6.78 -14.95
CA GLN A 416 -5.44 5.97 -14.69
C GLN A 416 -4.30 6.53 -15.53
N TYR A 417 -3.56 7.51 -14.96
CA TYR A 417 -2.43 8.13 -15.66
C TYR A 417 -1.34 7.12 -15.98
N ASP A 418 -1.09 6.18 -15.05
CA ASP A 418 -0.25 5.03 -15.29
C ASP A 418 -1.09 3.76 -15.16
N PRO A 419 -0.89 2.76 -16.05
CA PRO A 419 -1.49 1.44 -15.88
C PRO A 419 -1.16 0.87 -14.49
N PRO A 420 -2.10 0.22 -13.82
CA PRO A 420 -1.85 -0.40 -12.53
C PRO A 420 -0.89 -1.58 -12.65
N SER A 421 -0.19 -1.91 -11.57
CA SER A 421 0.80 -3.00 -11.54
C SER A 421 0.21 -4.38 -11.80
N SER A 422 -1.10 -4.56 -11.59
CA SER A 422 -1.82 -5.81 -11.83
C SER A 422 -3.12 -5.57 -12.59
N ALA A 423 -3.57 -6.58 -13.33
CA ALA A 423 -4.83 -6.52 -14.05
C ALA A 423 -6.05 -6.41 -13.13
N SER A 424 -6.01 -7.06 -11.96
CA SER A 424 -7.07 -6.95 -10.95
C SER A 424 -7.19 -5.52 -10.42
N ALA A 425 -6.06 -4.83 -10.22
CA ALA A 425 -6.06 -3.44 -9.76
C ALA A 425 -6.71 -2.48 -10.77
N PHE A 426 -6.69 -2.80 -12.08
CA PHE A 426 -7.42 -2.04 -13.11
C PHE A 426 -8.92 -2.00 -12.80
N VAL A 427 -9.53 -3.16 -12.62
CA VAL A 427 -10.97 -3.30 -12.32
C VAL A 427 -11.33 -2.57 -11.02
N HIS A 428 -10.50 -2.69 -10.00
CA HIS A 428 -10.73 -2.03 -8.72
C HIS A 428 -10.60 -0.51 -8.77
N ARG A 429 -9.68 0.03 -9.58
CA ARG A 429 -9.60 1.47 -9.82
C ARG A 429 -10.84 1.97 -10.53
N CYS A 430 -11.25 1.31 -11.61
CA CYS A 430 -12.45 1.64 -12.35
C CYS A 430 -13.71 1.62 -11.49
N GLY A 431 -13.86 0.64 -10.61
CA GLY A 431 -14.97 0.51 -9.67
C GLY A 431 -15.05 1.59 -8.58
N ARG A 432 -14.28 2.68 -8.67
CA ARG A 432 -14.46 3.87 -7.81
C ARG A 432 -15.53 4.82 -8.34
N THR A 433 -15.95 4.65 -9.57
CA THR A 433 -17.10 5.34 -10.19
C THR A 433 -18.19 4.33 -10.59
N ALA A 434 -19.26 4.78 -11.20
CA ALA A 434 -20.41 3.97 -11.64
C ALA A 434 -20.99 3.07 -10.55
N ARG A 435 -21.21 3.60 -9.36
CA ARG A 435 -21.77 2.87 -8.22
C ARG A 435 -23.28 2.99 -8.19
N ILE A 436 -23.93 2.00 -7.63
CA ILE A 436 -25.39 1.77 -7.53
C ILE A 436 -26.24 2.90 -8.10
N GLY A 437 -26.73 2.73 -9.32
CA GLY A 437 -27.66 3.65 -9.97
C GLY A 437 -27.07 4.87 -10.69
N HIS A 438 -25.75 5.13 -10.55
CA HIS A 438 -25.06 6.23 -11.22
C HIS A 438 -24.20 5.73 -12.39
N GLY A 439 -24.14 6.51 -13.47
CA GLY A 439 -23.16 6.32 -14.54
C GLY A 439 -21.78 6.84 -14.11
N GLY A 440 -20.74 6.44 -14.82
CA GLY A 440 -19.39 6.94 -14.60
C GLY A 440 -18.44 6.49 -15.68
N SER A 441 -17.28 7.14 -15.76
CA SER A 441 -16.33 6.88 -16.83
C SER A 441 -14.92 6.65 -16.27
N ALA A 442 -14.18 5.76 -16.93
CA ALA A 442 -12.78 5.49 -16.62
C ALA A 442 -11.92 5.66 -17.86
N LEU A 443 -10.78 6.31 -17.74
CA LEU A 443 -9.81 6.53 -18.82
C LEU A 443 -8.45 6.04 -18.40
N VAL A 444 -7.83 5.15 -19.19
CA VAL A 444 -6.44 4.75 -19.02
C VAL A 444 -5.55 5.36 -20.11
N PHE A 445 -4.43 5.93 -19.70
CA PHE A 445 -3.41 6.44 -20.62
C PHE A 445 -2.36 5.36 -20.87
N LEU A 446 -2.11 5.05 -22.13
CA LEU A 446 -1.15 4.04 -22.56
C LEU A 446 -0.07 4.68 -23.44
N LEU A 447 1.13 4.13 -23.40
CA LEU A 447 2.17 4.41 -24.37
C LEU A 447 1.95 3.54 -25.62
N PRO A 448 2.44 3.93 -26.81
CA PRO A 448 2.24 3.15 -28.03
C PRO A 448 2.67 1.68 -27.93
N MET A 449 3.75 1.41 -27.18
CA MET A 449 4.25 0.05 -26.94
C MET A 449 3.39 -0.77 -25.96
N GLU A 450 2.45 -0.14 -25.27
CA GLU A 450 1.57 -0.76 -24.27
C GLU A 450 0.17 -1.11 -24.85
N GLU A 451 -0.07 -0.87 -26.14
CA GLU A 451 -1.37 -1.03 -26.78
C GLU A 451 -1.96 -2.44 -26.63
N SER A 452 -1.11 -3.48 -26.65
CA SER A 452 -1.54 -4.86 -26.40
C SER A 452 -2.18 -5.09 -25.01
N TYR A 453 -2.04 -4.12 -24.08
CA TYR A 453 -2.73 -4.17 -22.79
C TYR A 453 -4.24 -4.04 -22.93
N ILE A 454 -4.73 -3.40 -24.00
CA ILE A 454 -6.17 -3.25 -24.31
C ILE A 454 -6.80 -4.63 -24.51
N SER A 455 -6.27 -5.40 -25.45
CA SER A 455 -6.74 -6.77 -25.72
C SER A 455 -6.55 -7.69 -24.51
N PHE A 456 -5.46 -7.50 -23.75
CA PHE A 456 -5.25 -8.24 -22.51
C PHE A 456 -6.33 -7.97 -21.46
N LEU A 457 -6.78 -6.72 -21.28
CA LEU A 457 -7.87 -6.37 -20.36
C LEU A 457 -9.21 -6.91 -20.84
N GLU A 458 -9.48 -6.84 -22.13
CA GLU A 458 -10.71 -7.37 -22.73
C GLU A 458 -10.83 -8.89 -22.52
N ILE A 459 -9.76 -9.63 -22.80
CA ILE A 459 -9.76 -11.11 -22.70
C ILE A 459 -9.77 -11.55 -21.23
N ASN A 460 -8.86 -11.02 -20.41
CA ASN A 460 -8.60 -11.54 -19.06
C ASN A 460 -9.47 -10.91 -17.97
N GLN A 461 -9.87 -9.66 -18.16
CA GLN A 461 -10.70 -8.94 -17.19
C GLN A 461 -12.14 -8.75 -17.69
N LYS A 462 -12.45 -9.20 -18.93
CA LYS A 462 -13.76 -8.98 -19.55
C LYS A 462 -14.16 -7.50 -19.49
N CYS A 463 -13.20 -6.62 -19.74
CA CYS A 463 -13.35 -5.16 -19.67
C CYS A 463 -13.02 -4.56 -21.04
N PRO A 464 -14.00 -4.46 -21.96
CA PRO A 464 -13.80 -3.79 -23.24
C PRO A 464 -13.56 -2.29 -23.02
N LEU A 465 -12.65 -1.72 -23.80
CA LEU A 465 -12.32 -0.29 -23.75
C LEU A 465 -12.60 0.36 -25.11
N GLN A 466 -13.05 1.59 -25.08
CA GLN A 466 -13.27 2.42 -26.27
C GLN A 466 -12.13 3.43 -26.45
N GLU A 467 -11.75 3.69 -27.68
CA GLU A 467 -10.69 4.68 -27.96
C GLU A 467 -11.18 6.09 -27.72
N MET A 468 -10.45 6.85 -26.91
CA MET A 468 -10.59 8.30 -26.80
C MET A 468 -9.48 8.99 -27.61
N LYS A 469 -9.87 9.66 -28.68
CA LYS A 469 -8.92 10.30 -29.60
C LYS A 469 -8.09 11.40 -28.93
N LEU A 470 -6.83 11.48 -29.33
CA LEU A 470 -5.91 12.55 -28.90
C LEU A 470 -6.45 13.93 -29.33
N GLN A 471 -6.36 14.88 -28.43
CA GLN A 471 -6.66 16.28 -28.73
C GLN A 471 -5.45 16.94 -29.39
N LYS A 472 -5.65 17.51 -30.58
CA LYS A 472 -4.56 18.07 -31.41
C LYS A 472 -3.96 19.38 -30.85
N ASN A 473 -4.77 20.19 -30.13
CA ASN A 473 -4.39 21.53 -29.67
C ASN A 473 -4.24 21.63 -28.15
N THR A 474 -3.45 20.75 -27.53
CA THR A 474 -3.31 20.72 -26.06
C THR A 474 -2.37 21.78 -25.50
N GLY A 475 -1.57 22.43 -26.32
CA GLY A 475 -0.50 23.35 -25.88
C GLY A 475 0.63 22.61 -25.14
N ASP A 476 1.86 22.99 -25.34
CA ASP A 476 2.98 22.39 -24.62
C ASP A 476 3.17 23.00 -23.24
N LEU A 477 2.96 22.21 -22.19
CA LEU A 477 3.10 22.61 -20.79
C LEU A 477 4.48 22.25 -20.20
N LEU A 478 5.30 21.48 -20.92
CA LEU A 478 6.61 21.04 -20.43
C LEU A 478 7.57 22.21 -20.12
N PRO A 479 7.63 23.30 -20.94
CA PRO A 479 8.44 24.46 -20.59
C PRO A 479 8.04 25.09 -19.25
N LYS A 480 6.74 25.13 -18.94
CA LYS A 480 6.23 25.64 -17.66
C LYS A 480 6.59 24.74 -16.48
N LEU A 481 6.55 23.43 -16.66
CA LEU A 481 7.03 22.48 -15.64
C LEU A 481 8.54 22.61 -15.42
N LYS A 482 9.33 22.78 -16.50
CA LYS A 482 10.77 23.04 -16.40
C LYS A 482 11.05 24.34 -15.63
N SER A 483 10.31 25.41 -15.90
CA SER A 483 10.46 26.66 -15.16
C SER A 483 10.13 26.53 -13.68
N MET A 484 9.12 25.72 -13.32
CA MET A 484 8.82 25.42 -11.92
C MET A 484 9.95 24.63 -11.23
N ALA A 485 10.59 23.71 -11.94
CA ALA A 485 11.72 22.92 -11.41
C ALA A 485 12.99 23.78 -11.25
N LEU A 486 13.19 24.77 -12.11
CA LEU A 486 14.27 25.77 -12.01
C LEU A 486 14.05 26.75 -10.84
N ALA A 487 12.79 27.12 -10.58
CA ALA A 487 12.44 28.07 -9.52
C ALA A 487 12.42 27.46 -8.10
N ASP A 488 12.24 26.14 -7.98
CA ASP A 488 12.13 25.47 -6.68
C ASP A 488 12.78 24.08 -6.70
N ARG A 489 13.87 23.95 -5.95
CA ARG A 489 14.59 22.69 -5.76
C ARG A 489 13.67 21.56 -5.29
N ALA A 490 12.65 21.84 -4.51
CA ALA A 490 11.70 20.83 -4.06
C ALA A 490 10.94 20.19 -5.24
N VAL A 491 10.59 20.98 -6.26
CA VAL A 491 9.96 20.48 -7.50
C VAL A 491 10.95 19.66 -8.30
N PHE A 492 12.17 20.18 -8.50
CA PHE A 492 13.24 19.47 -9.19
C PHE A 492 13.54 18.10 -8.58
N GLU A 493 13.76 18.04 -7.25
CA GLU A 493 14.02 16.77 -6.56
C GLU A 493 12.84 15.80 -6.60
N LYS A 494 11.60 16.32 -6.51
CA LYS A 494 10.39 15.50 -6.64
C LYS A 494 10.23 14.93 -8.05
N GLY A 495 10.51 15.70 -9.10
CA GLY A 495 10.50 15.23 -10.48
C GLY A 495 11.49 14.08 -10.70
N MET A 496 12.72 14.24 -10.21
CA MET A 496 13.75 13.19 -10.27
C MET A 496 13.32 11.92 -9.53
N LYS A 497 12.77 12.07 -8.32
CA LYS A 497 12.25 10.95 -7.53
C LYS A 497 11.05 10.26 -8.20
N ALA A 498 10.16 11.05 -8.79
CA ALA A 498 8.98 10.54 -9.48
C ALA A 498 9.38 9.70 -10.70
N PHE A 499 10.31 10.17 -11.51
CA PHE A 499 10.85 9.43 -12.64
C PHE A 499 11.47 8.08 -12.21
N VAL A 500 12.37 8.10 -11.22
CA VAL A 500 13.00 6.88 -10.70
C VAL A 500 11.95 5.91 -10.17
N SER A 501 10.94 6.41 -9.45
CA SER A 501 9.84 5.60 -8.91
C SER A 501 9.00 4.97 -10.01
N TYR A 502 8.69 5.72 -11.07
CA TYR A 502 7.97 5.23 -12.24
C TYR A 502 8.71 4.09 -12.92
N VAL A 503 9.99 4.30 -13.26
CA VAL A 503 10.83 3.28 -13.93
C VAL A 503 10.92 2.00 -13.08
N GLN A 504 11.08 2.12 -11.78
CA GLN A 504 11.13 0.98 -10.87
C GLN A 504 9.77 0.26 -10.76
N ALA A 505 8.67 0.97 -10.78
CA ALA A 505 7.33 0.37 -10.80
C ALA A 505 7.08 -0.35 -12.13
N TYR A 506 7.46 0.27 -13.23
CA TYR A 506 7.34 -0.29 -14.57
C TYR A 506 8.10 -1.60 -14.72
N ALA A 507 9.33 -1.68 -14.20
CA ALA A 507 10.16 -2.89 -14.21
C ALA A 507 9.57 -4.07 -13.42
N LYS A 508 8.64 -3.81 -12.52
CA LYS A 508 8.01 -4.81 -11.64
C LYS A 508 6.54 -5.09 -11.98
N HIS A 509 6.09 -4.65 -13.15
CA HIS A 509 4.72 -4.87 -13.59
C HIS A 509 4.46 -6.37 -13.79
N GLU A 510 3.31 -6.89 -13.32
CA GLU A 510 2.92 -8.29 -13.49
C GLU A 510 2.88 -8.73 -14.94
N CYS A 511 2.32 -7.89 -15.82
CA CYS A 511 2.28 -8.13 -17.26
C CYS A 511 3.62 -7.78 -17.93
N SER A 512 4.72 -8.39 -17.48
CA SER A 512 6.09 -8.09 -17.93
C SER A 512 6.33 -8.36 -19.42
N LEU A 513 5.48 -9.11 -20.08
CA LEU A 513 5.53 -9.33 -21.53
C LEU A 513 5.05 -8.10 -22.31
N ILE A 514 4.16 -7.30 -21.73
CA ILE A 514 3.66 -6.05 -22.31
C ILE A 514 4.52 -4.87 -21.86
N PHE A 515 4.72 -4.74 -20.54
CA PHE A 515 5.45 -3.63 -19.93
C PHE A 515 6.94 -3.96 -19.81
N ARG A 516 7.64 -3.93 -20.95
CA ARG A 516 9.07 -4.30 -21.02
C ARG A 516 9.95 -3.06 -20.89
N LEU A 517 10.78 -3.04 -19.86
CA LEU A 517 11.68 -1.92 -19.58
C LEU A 517 12.67 -1.60 -20.73
N LYS A 518 13.02 -2.61 -21.54
CA LYS A 518 13.91 -2.45 -22.69
C LYS A 518 13.30 -1.63 -23.83
N ASP A 519 11.98 -1.66 -23.97
CA ASP A 519 11.25 -0.98 -25.04
C ASP A 519 10.83 0.45 -24.63
N LEU A 520 11.05 0.84 -23.37
CA LEU A 520 10.70 2.14 -22.86
C LEU A 520 11.65 3.22 -23.38
N ASP A 521 11.10 4.26 -24.02
CA ASP A 521 11.82 5.44 -24.45
C ASP A 521 12.10 6.38 -23.27
N PHE A 522 13.28 6.22 -22.68
CA PHE A 522 13.69 7.02 -21.51
C PHE A 522 13.88 8.49 -21.82
N ALA A 523 14.25 8.85 -23.06
CA ALA A 523 14.45 10.25 -23.45
C ALA A 523 13.11 10.98 -23.47
N ARG A 524 12.08 10.41 -24.14
CA ARG A 524 10.72 10.96 -24.15
C ARG A 524 10.11 10.95 -22.76
N LEU A 525 10.32 9.87 -22.00
CA LEU A 525 9.83 9.80 -20.63
C LEU A 525 10.42 10.90 -19.75
N ALA A 526 11.74 11.12 -19.81
CA ALA A 526 12.40 12.20 -19.07
C ALA A 526 11.90 13.59 -19.48
N ARG A 527 11.61 13.80 -20.78
CA ARG A 527 10.94 15.02 -21.26
C ARG A 527 9.54 15.16 -20.67
N GLY A 528 8.73 14.09 -20.65
CA GLY A 528 7.39 14.10 -20.06
C GLY A 528 7.36 14.42 -18.56
N PHE A 529 8.42 14.04 -17.83
CA PHE A 529 8.64 14.47 -16.44
C PHE A 529 9.28 15.85 -16.33
N ALA A 530 9.53 16.54 -17.44
CA ALA A 530 10.22 17.84 -17.52
C ALA A 530 11.54 17.87 -16.73
N LEU A 531 12.31 16.78 -16.78
CA LEU A 531 13.58 16.67 -16.06
C LEU A 531 14.61 17.63 -16.62
N LEU A 532 15.39 18.25 -15.74
CA LEU A 532 16.51 19.13 -16.12
C LEU A 532 17.78 18.33 -16.45
N ARG A 533 17.91 17.13 -15.88
CA ARG A 533 19.00 16.17 -16.16
C ARG A 533 18.52 14.74 -15.94
N MET A 534 19.20 13.78 -16.56
CA MET A 534 18.94 12.36 -16.31
C MET A 534 19.37 11.95 -14.88
N PRO A 535 18.57 11.13 -14.15
CA PRO A 535 18.97 10.61 -12.86
C PRO A 535 20.05 9.52 -13.02
N LYS A 536 20.94 9.42 -12.04
CA LYS A 536 21.89 8.31 -11.95
C LYS A 536 21.19 7.09 -11.33
N MET A 537 20.81 6.11 -12.14
CA MET A 537 20.17 4.87 -11.72
C MET A 537 20.70 3.66 -12.51
N PRO A 538 20.64 2.45 -11.94
CA PRO A 538 21.20 1.25 -12.58
C PRO A 538 20.63 0.96 -13.97
N GLU A 539 19.34 1.21 -14.16
CA GLU A 539 18.58 0.92 -15.38
C GLU A 539 19.02 1.80 -16.59
N LEU A 540 19.65 2.94 -16.31
CA LEU A 540 20.17 3.87 -17.33
C LEU A 540 21.66 3.73 -17.55
N ARG A 541 22.36 2.87 -16.80
CA ARG A 541 23.83 2.72 -16.92
C ARG A 541 24.21 2.18 -18.31
N GLY A 542 25.14 2.86 -18.97
CA GLY A 542 25.65 2.47 -20.29
C GLY A 542 24.73 2.82 -21.47
N ARG A 543 23.59 3.50 -21.24
CA ARG A 543 22.72 3.99 -22.31
C ARG A 543 23.05 5.43 -22.66
N GLN A 544 22.99 5.76 -23.94
CA GLN A 544 23.06 7.15 -24.45
C GLN A 544 21.66 7.64 -24.80
N PHE A 545 21.39 8.92 -24.57
CA PHE A 545 20.07 9.55 -24.78
C PHE A 545 20.23 10.79 -25.67
N PRO A 546 20.49 10.63 -27.00
CA PRO A 546 20.71 11.76 -27.89
C PRO A 546 19.50 12.69 -27.95
N ASP A 547 18.29 12.15 -27.84
CA ASP A 547 17.04 12.89 -27.89
C ASP A 547 16.68 13.65 -26.60
N PHE A 548 17.50 13.55 -25.55
CA PHE A 548 17.33 14.27 -24.31
C PHE A 548 18.41 15.35 -24.14
N ALA A 549 18.04 16.61 -24.34
CA ALA A 549 18.92 17.72 -24.04
C ALA A 549 18.78 18.10 -22.54
N PRO A 550 19.85 17.93 -21.74
CA PRO A 550 19.85 18.44 -20.36
C PRO A 550 19.76 19.96 -20.37
N ALA A 551 19.18 20.55 -19.33
CA ALA A 551 19.19 22.00 -19.19
C ALA A 551 20.61 22.50 -18.92
N ASP A 552 21.01 23.58 -19.60
CA ASP A 552 22.29 24.23 -19.36
C ASP A 552 22.25 25.09 -18.09
N VAL A 553 22.05 24.41 -16.96
CA VAL A 553 21.97 25.03 -15.63
C VAL A 553 22.65 24.13 -14.61
N ASN A 554 23.47 24.70 -13.77
CA ASN A 554 24.01 23.98 -12.64
C ASN A 554 22.89 23.65 -11.64
N THR A 555 22.39 22.41 -11.67
CA THR A 555 21.29 21.96 -10.80
C THR A 555 21.61 22.02 -9.31
N ASP A 556 22.87 22.17 -8.93
CA ASP A 556 23.29 22.29 -7.54
C ASP A 556 23.09 23.71 -6.99
N THR A 557 22.94 24.69 -7.83
CA THR A 557 22.66 26.11 -7.46
C THR A 557 21.17 26.37 -7.24
N ILE A 558 20.28 25.53 -7.74
CA ILE A 558 18.82 25.69 -7.58
C ILE A 558 18.46 25.72 -6.09
N PRO A 559 17.85 26.82 -5.57
CA PRO A 559 17.48 26.92 -4.15
C PRO A 559 16.12 26.28 -3.87
N PHE A 560 15.86 25.94 -2.61
CA PHE A 560 14.49 25.70 -2.16
C PHE A 560 13.73 27.02 -2.05
N LYS A 561 12.48 27.06 -2.53
CA LYS A 561 11.59 28.20 -2.31
C LYS A 561 11.29 28.42 -0.82
N ASP A 562 11.30 27.34 -0.02
CA ASP A 562 11.19 27.38 1.43
C ASP A 562 12.53 27.83 2.05
N LYS A 563 12.53 29.02 2.66
CA LYS A 563 13.70 29.65 3.27
C LYS A 563 14.33 28.80 4.40
N VAL A 564 13.51 28.06 5.16
CA VAL A 564 13.98 27.22 6.27
C VAL A 564 14.74 26.03 5.73
N ARG A 565 14.19 25.34 4.76
CA ARG A 565 14.83 24.20 4.09
C ARG A 565 16.11 24.61 3.34
N GLU A 566 16.11 25.79 2.72
CA GLU A 566 17.31 26.29 2.05
C GLU A 566 18.43 26.60 3.05
N LYS A 567 18.12 27.22 4.19
CA LYS A 567 19.09 27.47 5.27
C LYS A 567 19.67 26.16 5.82
N GLN A 568 18.84 25.14 5.98
CA GLN A 568 19.31 23.80 6.40
C GLN A 568 20.23 23.18 5.34
N ARG A 569 19.86 23.28 4.03
CA ARG A 569 20.69 22.79 2.94
C ARG A 569 22.06 23.45 2.91
N GLN A 570 22.11 24.76 3.05
CA GLN A 570 23.37 25.51 3.04
C GLN A 570 24.28 25.10 4.20
N LYS A 571 23.72 24.96 5.41
CA LYS A 571 24.48 24.43 6.58
C LYS A 571 25.06 23.04 6.31
N LEU A 572 24.27 22.16 5.69
CA LEU A 572 24.70 20.80 5.35
C LEU A 572 25.81 20.79 4.30
N LEU A 573 25.72 21.67 3.29
CA LEU A 573 26.76 21.84 2.27
C LEU A 573 28.06 22.39 2.85
N GLU A 574 27.99 23.34 3.79
CA GLU A 574 29.15 23.86 4.50
C GLU A 574 29.83 22.78 5.34
N GLN A 575 29.04 21.96 6.07
CA GLN A 575 29.56 20.82 6.83
C GLN A 575 30.26 19.80 5.92
N GLN A 576 29.62 19.46 4.78
CA GLN A 576 30.24 18.55 3.80
C GLN A 576 31.52 19.12 3.17
N ARG A 577 31.57 20.42 2.93
CA ARG A 577 32.79 21.10 2.46
C ARG A 577 33.89 21.05 3.50
N LYS A 578 33.58 21.28 4.79
CA LYS A 578 34.52 21.15 5.90
C LYS A 578 35.05 19.72 6.04
N GLU A 579 34.15 18.72 6.03
CA GLU A 579 34.53 17.30 6.07
C GLU A 579 35.37 16.87 4.87
N LYS A 580 35.08 17.39 3.67
CA LYS A 580 35.91 17.13 2.47
C LYS A 580 37.32 17.71 2.64
N ARG A 581 37.44 18.95 3.07
CA ARG A 581 38.73 19.59 3.32
C ARG A 581 39.55 18.84 4.40
N GLU A 582 38.90 18.44 5.49
CA GLU A 582 39.56 17.64 6.57
C GLU A 582 39.96 16.26 6.06
N ASN A 583 39.13 15.60 5.22
CA ASN A 583 39.47 14.31 4.66
C ASN A 583 40.56 14.40 3.58
N GLU A 584 40.65 15.46 2.83
CA GLU A 584 41.74 15.72 1.87
C GLU A 584 43.06 16.01 2.60
N GLY A 585 43.01 16.77 3.69
CA GLY A 585 44.14 16.94 4.59
C GLY A 585 44.61 15.62 5.24
N ARG A 586 43.67 14.78 5.71
CA ARG A 586 43.98 13.45 6.24
C ARG A 586 44.51 12.46 5.20
N LYS A 587 44.10 12.55 3.93
CA LYS A 587 44.63 11.68 2.86
C LYS A 587 46.10 11.96 2.57
N LYS A 588 46.59 13.20 2.72
CA LYS A 588 48.03 13.55 2.62
C LYS A 588 48.83 12.93 3.77
N PHE A 589 48.25 12.76 4.96
CA PHE A 589 48.93 12.18 6.14
C PHE A 589 48.90 10.64 6.17
N ILE A 590 48.03 9.98 5.41
CA ILE A 590 47.83 8.50 5.47
C ILE A 590 48.77 7.74 4.49
N LYS A 591 49.58 8.44 3.67
CA LYS A 591 50.48 7.79 2.70
C LYS A 591 51.54 6.86 3.35
N ASN A 592 51.71 6.92 4.67
CA ASN A 592 52.73 6.14 5.39
C ASN A 592 52.20 5.10 6.39
N LYS A 593 50.95 4.69 6.34
CA LYS A 593 50.43 3.65 7.25
C LYS A 593 50.48 2.25 6.61
N ALA A 594 51.05 1.27 7.31
CA ALA A 594 51.19 -0.10 6.89
C ALA A 594 49.85 -0.72 6.40
N TRP A 595 49.90 -1.49 5.33
CA TRP A 595 48.72 -2.12 4.63
C TRP A 595 47.86 -2.95 5.60
N SER A 596 48.45 -3.64 6.58
CA SER A 596 47.73 -4.40 7.60
C SER A 596 46.79 -3.55 8.46
N LYS A 597 47.21 -2.32 8.84
CA LYS A 597 46.35 -1.37 9.59
C LYS A 597 45.20 -0.79 8.74
N GLN A 598 45.38 -0.67 7.43
CA GLN A 598 44.34 -0.24 6.51
C GLN A 598 43.30 -1.35 6.29
N LYS A 599 43.72 -2.64 6.23
CA LYS A 599 42.85 -3.80 6.10
C LYS A 599 41.97 -3.97 7.35
N ALA A 600 42.55 -3.91 8.54
CA ALA A 600 41.84 -4.00 9.81
C ALA A 600 40.81 -2.88 9.99
N LYS A 601 41.12 -1.64 9.55
CA LYS A 601 40.17 -0.51 9.58
C LYS A 601 39.02 -0.66 8.57
N LYS A 602 39.30 -1.27 7.42
CA LYS A 602 38.28 -1.54 6.39
C LYS A 602 37.35 -2.67 6.82
N GLU A 603 37.86 -3.70 7.47
CA GLU A 603 37.06 -4.79 8.06
C GLU A 603 36.22 -4.32 9.26
N LYS A 604 36.81 -3.46 10.12
CA LYS A 604 36.07 -2.87 11.25
C LYS A 604 34.93 -1.94 10.79
N LYS A 605 35.16 -1.21 9.67
CA LYS A 605 34.12 -0.38 9.04
C LYS A 605 33.05 -1.23 8.33
N LYS A 606 33.43 -2.38 7.76
CA LYS A 606 32.51 -3.34 7.16
C LYS A 606 31.62 -4.00 8.22
N LYS A 607 32.21 -4.45 9.32
CA LYS A 607 31.47 -5.00 10.48
C LYS A 607 30.56 -3.97 11.17
N MET A 608 30.98 -2.70 11.25
CA MET A 608 30.11 -1.63 11.77
C MET A 608 28.94 -1.30 10.81
N ASN A 609 29.16 -1.32 9.50
CA ASN A 609 28.09 -1.12 8.51
C ASN A 609 27.13 -2.32 8.45
N GLU A 610 27.64 -3.54 8.65
CA GLU A 610 26.80 -4.75 8.75
C GLU A 610 25.99 -4.76 10.05
N LYS A 611 26.56 -4.23 11.14
CA LYS A 611 25.84 -4.07 12.41
C LYS A 611 24.76 -2.97 12.34
N ARG A 612 25.08 -1.83 11.68
CA ARG A 612 24.06 -0.80 11.38
C ARG A 612 22.94 -1.32 10.46
N LYS A 613 23.25 -2.17 9.49
CA LYS A 613 22.24 -2.79 8.63
C LYS A 613 21.32 -3.77 9.35
N ARG A 614 21.75 -4.34 10.49
CA ARG A 614 20.91 -5.20 11.34
C ARG A 614 20.04 -4.37 12.30
N GLU A 615 20.45 -3.15 12.64
CA GLU A 615 19.73 -2.25 13.54
C GLU A 615 18.72 -1.34 12.82
N GLU A 616 18.81 -1.18 11.47
CA GLU A 616 17.89 -0.37 10.65
C GLU A 616 16.56 -1.08 10.25
N GLY A 617 16.25 -2.20 10.88
CA GLY A 617 15.02 -2.98 10.61
C GLY A 617 13.83 -2.67 11.54
N CYS A 618 13.92 -1.65 12.39
CA CYS A 618 12.85 -1.24 13.31
C CYS A 618 12.46 0.22 13.05
N ASP A 619 11.20 0.46 12.69
CA ASP A 619 10.60 1.79 12.56
C ASP A 619 10.42 2.42 13.97
N ILE A 620 11.50 2.98 14.51
CA ILE A 620 11.47 3.83 15.70
C ILE A 620 11.59 5.28 15.20
N GLU A 621 10.76 6.18 15.73
CA GLU A 621 10.77 7.61 15.36
C GLU A 621 12.14 8.23 15.69
N ASP A 622 12.60 9.19 14.89
CA ASP A 622 13.96 9.79 15.02
C ASP A 622 14.23 10.40 16.41
N GLU A 623 13.21 10.86 17.14
CA GLU A 623 13.31 11.37 18.52
C GLU A 623 13.55 10.25 19.54
N ASP A 624 12.87 9.12 19.43
CA ASP A 624 13.05 7.95 20.28
C ASP A 624 14.44 7.30 20.08
N MET A 625 14.98 7.43 18.86
CA MET A 625 16.31 6.94 18.50
C MET A 625 17.44 7.79 19.11
N GLU A 626 17.23 9.11 19.23
CA GLU A 626 18.21 10.02 19.81
C GLU A 626 18.26 9.86 21.33
N GLU A 627 17.11 9.62 21.97
CA GLU A 627 16.98 9.31 23.39
C GLU A 627 17.62 7.96 23.73
N LEU A 628 17.34 6.90 22.97
CA LEU A 628 17.95 5.57 23.13
C LEU A 628 19.47 5.58 22.91
N LEU A 629 19.97 6.44 22.01
CA LEU A 629 21.40 6.63 21.78
C LEU A 629 22.07 7.34 22.93
N ASN A 630 21.41 8.28 23.59
CA ASN A 630 21.93 8.97 24.80
C ASN A 630 21.96 8.02 26.00
N ASP A 631 20.90 7.25 26.21
CA ASP A 631 20.84 6.25 27.28
C ASP A 631 21.89 5.15 27.10
N THR A 632 22.12 4.72 25.88
CA THR A 632 23.18 3.75 25.55
C THR A 632 24.58 4.34 25.78
N ARG A 633 24.79 5.65 25.62
CA ARG A 633 26.06 6.33 25.90
C ARG A 633 26.30 6.47 27.40
N LEU A 634 25.26 6.80 28.17
CA LEU A 634 25.30 6.88 29.63
C LEU A 634 25.60 5.51 30.26
N LEU A 635 24.92 4.46 29.79
CA LEU A 635 25.15 3.07 30.24
C LEU A 635 26.57 2.57 29.94
N LYS A 636 27.14 2.97 28.79
CA LYS A 636 28.52 2.66 28.43
C LYS A 636 29.55 3.41 29.27
N LYS A 637 29.24 4.63 29.73
CA LYS A 637 30.09 5.41 30.65
C LYS A 637 30.06 4.82 32.07
N PHE A 638 28.89 4.43 32.55
CA PHE A 638 28.68 3.75 33.82
C PHE A 638 29.40 2.40 33.87
N LYS A 639 29.20 1.52 32.88
CA LYS A 639 29.92 0.24 32.79
C LYS A 639 31.45 0.35 32.67
N LYS A 640 31.99 1.52 32.32
CA LYS A 640 33.41 1.79 32.24
C LYS A 640 33.96 2.51 33.51
N GLY A 641 33.13 2.67 34.54
CA GLY A 641 33.50 3.36 35.78
C GLY A 641 33.84 4.84 35.58
N LYS A 642 33.29 5.50 34.56
CA LYS A 642 33.56 6.91 34.24
C LYS A 642 32.56 7.89 34.82
N ILE A 643 31.46 7.40 35.34
CA ILE A 643 30.40 8.15 36.03
C ILE A 643 29.91 7.33 37.21
N THR A 644 29.48 8.00 38.28
CA THR A 644 28.89 7.38 39.47
C THR A 644 27.44 6.96 39.20
N GLU A 645 26.87 6.15 40.10
CA GLU A 645 25.49 5.70 40.00
C GLU A 645 24.48 6.86 40.05
N GLU A 646 24.77 7.85 40.93
CA GLU A 646 23.98 9.08 41.05
C GLU A 646 24.04 9.96 39.79
N GLU A 647 25.18 10.04 39.11
CA GLU A 647 25.34 10.76 37.84
C GLU A 647 24.68 10.00 36.69
N PHE A 648 24.61 8.68 36.75
CA PHE A 648 23.90 7.84 35.76
C PHE A 648 22.39 8.01 35.88
N GLU A 649 21.83 7.95 37.10
CA GLU A 649 20.43 8.18 37.37
C GLU A 649 19.97 9.59 37.01
N LYS A 650 20.73 10.62 37.42
CA LYS A 650 20.46 12.00 37.00
C LYS A 650 20.47 12.20 35.49
N GLY A 651 21.32 11.50 34.77
CA GLY A 651 21.39 11.56 33.31
C GLY A 651 20.21 10.90 32.63
N LEU A 652 19.65 9.82 33.18
CA LEU A 652 18.44 9.14 32.72
C LEU A 652 17.16 9.96 32.91
N PHE A 653 17.06 10.69 34.04
CA PHE A 653 15.88 11.48 34.36
C PHE A 653 15.89 12.91 33.79
N SER A 654 17.04 13.40 33.30
CA SER A 654 17.15 14.75 32.71
C SER A 654 16.73 14.83 31.24
N SER A 655 16.51 13.70 30.54
CA SER A 655 16.02 13.66 29.17
C SER A 655 14.48 13.69 29.07
N GLY A 656 13.74 13.54 30.17
CA GLY A 656 12.29 13.57 30.20
C GLY A 656 11.74 14.81 30.92
N LYS A 657 11.39 15.87 30.19
CA LYS A 657 10.52 16.94 30.71
C LYS A 657 9.11 16.39 30.97
N ARG A 658 8.89 15.85 32.17
CA ARG A 658 7.55 15.72 32.76
C ARG A 658 7.57 16.31 34.15
N THR A 659 6.92 17.46 34.29
CA THR A 659 6.54 18.04 35.58
C THR A 659 5.52 17.12 36.23
N VAL A 660 5.92 16.51 37.34
CA VAL A 660 4.99 15.84 38.27
C VAL A 660 4.65 16.85 39.35
N PRO A 661 3.36 17.09 39.65
CA PRO A 661 2.99 17.92 40.79
C PRO A 661 3.33 17.14 42.08
N THR A 662 4.13 17.73 42.94
CA THR A 662 4.34 17.30 44.35
C THR A 662 3.01 17.43 45.10
N ALA A 663 2.43 16.31 45.48
CA ALA A 663 1.42 16.26 46.51
C ALA A 663 2.11 15.90 47.83
N ASP A 664 2.07 16.85 48.73
CA ASP A 664 2.41 16.79 50.14
C ASP A 664 1.66 15.64 50.83
N LEU A 665 2.34 14.66 51.35
CA LEU A 665 1.77 13.70 52.28
C LEU A 665 2.66 13.65 53.51
N GLY A 666 2.25 14.43 54.51
CA GLY A 666 2.73 14.37 55.87
C GLY A 666 2.54 12.96 56.47
N ILE A 667 3.56 12.45 57.04
CA ILE A 667 3.56 11.27 57.92
C ILE A 667 3.23 11.77 59.34
N PRO A 668 2.32 11.16 60.07
CA PRO A 668 2.36 11.18 61.53
C PRO A 668 2.89 9.82 62.04
N ASP A 669 3.96 9.93 62.79
CA ASP A 669 4.35 8.88 63.75
C ASP A 669 3.23 8.66 64.76
N SER A 670 2.96 7.40 65.09
CA SER A 670 2.60 6.98 66.43
C SER A 670 2.66 5.44 66.55
N GLU A 671 3.44 5.09 67.54
CA GLU A 671 3.65 3.79 68.12
C GLU A 671 2.40 3.15 68.71
N GLU A 672 2.55 1.84 68.91
CA GLU A 672 2.01 0.97 70.00
C GLU A 672 0.68 0.21 69.81
N ASP A 673 0.90 -1.08 69.98
CA ASP A 673 0.16 -2.10 70.69
C ASP A 673 -1.26 -2.57 70.25
N CYS A 674 -1.28 -3.76 69.88
CA CYS A 674 -1.98 -5.02 70.22
C CYS A 674 -2.27 -5.87 69.00
#